data_d593188a694a44ae522b4241658ba2aa
#
_entry.id   d593188a694a44ae522b4241658ba2aa
#
_cell.length_a   1.000
_cell.length_b   1.000
_cell.length_c   1.000
_cell.angle_alpha   90.00
_cell.angle_beta   90.00
_cell.angle_gamma   90.00
#
_symmetry.space_group_name_H-M   'P 1'
#
loop_
_entity.id
_entity.type
_entity.pdbx_description
1 polymer ?
#
loop_
_entity_poly.entity_id
_entity_poly.type
_entity_poly.pdbx_seq_one_letter_code
_entity_poly.pdbx_strand_id
1 'polypeptide(L)'
;MCRTLRACALVVFLLGSGLAAPAAAQSDNDFLAARAAFERRDQGRLDALAPKLADHVLLSYVEFWQRMIRLETATEAEIGAFLVRWPQSPLADRLRVDWLKMLGKQGRWSTFAAHYPPPAGEDVELACYAIQHRRQRDGDVALAEAKPLWFTGQSMPEACAPLFAALIAKGDLTVEDRRARFRLAAEAGNVRLAQAIAADMPASDRITAREFARVSASPGTALAKGEFRWKQPGGRDLALYALERAARIDAAGVRTAWEKQRVFLPEGDRLYGNARIAYHAARQLHPLAAAWYREAGSVALSDAQRAWRVRAALRAGDWPDVLTAIEAMPPAEAQDSAWRYWKARALSAAGRRAEAAAIHAGLADEISFYGMLSAEAIGQRQETTSATIEADAAALAAFGGGAAVRRAVKLAQLDMRPESQREWYYVVRGLPDEALLVAAEYARREGLYDRAINTAERTSSRHDFGLRYLMPFRAQFATAAREHEVDAALLFGIARQESRFAPDIVSSAGAVGLMQLMPPTAQWVAKKLKRSDFRPSQISDVATNTQFGAYYFKYWFDRLDQMPALAAAAYNAGPGRAQAWRAGAPFEGAIWVETIPFNETRDYVKKVLTNAMIYARALDQAFVPLTRRLGTVSPRGSGADGAVAGTDD
;
A
#
# COMPACT_ATOMS: atom_id res chain seq x y z
N MET A 1 93.23 17.79 -14.20
CA MET A 1 92.67 17.92 -15.56
C MET A 1 91.96 16.59 -15.88
N CYS A 2 90.78 16.66 -16.32
CA CYS A 2 89.85 15.73 -16.95
C CYS A 2 88.60 15.45 -16.08
N ARG A 3 87.51 16.08 -16.50
CA ARG A 3 86.15 15.90 -15.98
C ARG A 3 85.54 14.67 -16.64
N THR A 4 84.92 13.80 -15.89
CA THR A 4 84.02 12.77 -16.40
C THR A 4 82.67 12.97 -15.80
N LEU A 5 81.74 13.32 -16.69
CA LEU A 5 80.27 13.40 -16.44
C LEU A 5 79.70 11.97 -16.27
N ARG A 6 78.97 11.75 -15.19
CA ARG A 6 78.10 10.59 -15.02
C ARG A 6 76.64 11.05 -15.30
N ALA A 7 76.09 10.52 -16.33
CA ALA A 7 74.63 10.65 -16.64
C ALA A 7 73.84 9.67 -15.76
N CYS A 8 72.95 10.20 -14.90
CA CYS A 8 71.92 9.40 -14.23
C CYS A 8 70.71 9.27 -15.14
N ALA A 9 70.43 8.05 -15.60
CA ALA A 9 69.17 7.73 -16.29
C ALA A 9 68.04 7.58 -15.26
N LEU A 10 67.04 8.47 -15.33
CA LEU A 10 65.82 8.39 -14.56
C LEU A 10 64.83 7.46 -15.30
N VAL A 11 64.60 6.26 -14.77
CA VAL A 11 63.58 5.36 -15.26
C VAL A 11 62.25 5.77 -14.61
N VAL A 12 61.38 6.40 -15.38
CA VAL A 12 60.00 6.72 -14.95
C VAL A 12 59.14 5.47 -15.17
N PHE A 13 58.78 4.81 -14.05
CA PHE A 13 57.72 3.79 -14.06
C PHE A 13 56.37 4.50 -14.14
N LEU A 14 55.78 4.57 -15.32
CA LEU A 14 54.37 4.86 -15.52
C LEU A 14 53.54 3.61 -15.18
N LEU A 15 53.05 3.54 -13.95
CA LEU A 15 52.03 2.58 -13.55
C LEU A 15 50.70 2.95 -14.23
N GLY A 16 50.32 2.16 -15.19
CA GLY A 16 49.03 2.25 -15.87
C GLY A 16 47.89 1.82 -14.96
N SER A 17 47.19 2.78 -14.38
CA SER A 17 45.91 2.60 -13.66
C SER A 17 44.79 3.28 -14.44
N GLY A 18 44.51 2.82 -15.65
CA GLY A 18 43.56 3.53 -16.52
C GLY A 18 42.64 2.71 -17.43
N LEU A 19 42.57 1.37 -17.31
CA LEU A 19 41.83 0.57 -18.29
C LEU A 19 40.62 -0.26 -17.76
N ALA A 20 40.35 -0.23 -16.48
CA ALA A 20 39.22 -1.01 -15.93
C ALA A 20 37.84 -0.28 -16.08
N ALA A 21 37.81 1.03 -16.07
CA ALA A 21 36.59 1.81 -16.15
C ALA A 21 35.83 1.69 -17.50
N PRO A 22 36.46 1.72 -18.68
CA PRO A 22 35.76 1.61 -19.96
C PRO A 22 35.13 0.23 -20.21
N ALA A 23 35.77 -0.85 -19.77
CA ALA A 23 35.26 -2.23 -19.97
C ALA A 23 34.01 -2.51 -19.13
N ALA A 24 33.97 -2.04 -17.89
CA ALA A 24 32.78 -2.18 -17.02
C ALA A 24 31.58 -1.37 -17.55
N ALA A 25 31.81 -0.14 -18.02
CA ALA A 25 30.76 0.70 -18.62
C ALA A 25 30.20 0.09 -19.92
N GLN A 26 31.05 -0.51 -20.75
CA GLN A 26 30.59 -1.21 -21.95
C GLN A 26 29.73 -2.43 -21.62
N SER A 27 30.12 -3.21 -20.59
CA SER A 27 29.35 -4.35 -20.12
C SER A 27 27.98 -3.98 -19.56
N ASP A 28 27.86 -2.86 -18.84
CA ASP A 28 26.59 -2.32 -18.34
C ASP A 28 25.68 -1.86 -19.50
N ASN A 29 26.26 -1.22 -20.53
CA ASN A 29 25.50 -0.82 -21.75
C ASN A 29 24.99 -2.03 -22.53
N ASP A 30 25.79 -3.10 -22.65
CA ASP A 30 25.36 -4.34 -23.29
C ASP A 30 24.22 -5.01 -22.50
N PHE A 31 24.26 -4.94 -21.16
CA PHE A 31 23.17 -5.42 -20.30
C PHE A 31 21.87 -4.62 -20.51
N LEU A 32 21.95 -3.30 -20.54
CA LEU A 32 20.77 -2.45 -20.82
C LEU A 32 20.23 -2.67 -22.24
N ALA A 33 21.12 -2.94 -23.22
CA ALA A 33 20.71 -3.33 -24.56
C ALA A 33 20.01 -4.71 -24.59
N ALA A 34 20.46 -5.67 -23.77
CA ALA A 34 19.81 -6.96 -23.60
C ALA A 34 18.41 -6.84 -22.97
N ARG A 35 18.26 -5.95 -21.96
CA ARG A 35 16.96 -5.61 -21.40
C ARG A 35 16.02 -5.04 -22.45
N ALA A 36 16.49 -4.07 -23.24
CA ALA A 36 15.70 -3.47 -24.31
C ALA A 36 15.31 -4.49 -25.41
N ALA A 37 16.16 -5.48 -25.69
CA ALA A 37 15.84 -6.59 -26.60
C ALA A 37 14.72 -7.48 -26.01
N PHE A 38 14.80 -7.80 -24.72
CA PHE A 38 13.74 -8.55 -24.02
C PHE A 38 12.38 -7.81 -24.06
N GLU A 39 12.36 -6.50 -23.74
CA GLU A 39 11.14 -5.69 -23.75
C GLU A 39 10.47 -5.63 -25.13
N ARG A 40 11.27 -5.69 -26.21
CA ARG A 40 10.80 -5.75 -27.61
C ARG A 40 10.54 -7.17 -28.11
N ARG A 41 10.77 -8.20 -27.28
CA ARG A 41 10.73 -9.62 -27.65
C ARG A 41 11.67 -9.98 -28.80
N ASP A 42 12.78 -9.25 -28.95
CA ASP A 42 13.83 -9.51 -29.95
C ASP A 42 14.79 -10.57 -29.43
N GLN A 43 14.40 -11.83 -29.63
CA GLN A 43 15.16 -12.99 -29.22
C GLN A 43 16.56 -13.03 -29.85
N GLY A 44 16.65 -12.75 -31.18
CA GLY A 44 17.91 -12.84 -31.90
C GLY A 44 18.97 -11.89 -31.35
N ARG A 45 18.56 -10.64 -31.04
CA ARG A 45 19.44 -9.65 -30.42
C ARG A 45 19.81 -10.02 -28.98
N LEU A 46 18.87 -10.54 -28.20
CA LEU A 46 19.13 -10.99 -26.83
C LEU A 46 20.14 -12.14 -26.81
N ASP A 47 19.97 -13.13 -27.69
CA ASP A 47 20.89 -14.27 -27.83
C ASP A 47 22.29 -13.86 -28.29
N ALA A 48 22.40 -12.84 -29.16
CA ALA A 48 23.68 -12.29 -29.61
C ALA A 48 24.42 -11.49 -28.48
N LEU A 49 23.71 -10.92 -27.54
CA LEU A 49 24.28 -10.17 -26.40
C LEU A 49 24.68 -11.08 -25.23
N ALA A 50 23.98 -12.19 -25.02
CA ALA A 50 24.17 -13.07 -23.88
C ALA A 50 25.63 -13.55 -23.68
N PRO A 51 26.39 -13.97 -24.72
CA PRO A 51 27.78 -14.38 -24.56
C PRO A 51 28.70 -13.25 -24.08
N LYS A 52 28.43 -11.99 -24.44
CA LYS A 52 29.20 -10.82 -23.97
C LYS A 52 29.01 -10.52 -22.50
N LEU A 53 27.96 -11.07 -21.92
CA LEU A 53 27.54 -10.86 -20.52
C LEU A 53 27.84 -12.08 -19.64
N ALA A 54 28.64 -13.05 -20.11
CA ALA A 54 28.94 -14.28 -19.37
C ALA A 54 29.51 -14.04 -17.97
N ASP A 55 30.35 -13.01 -17.81
CA ASP A 55 30.97 -12.63 -16.53
C ASP A 55 30.23 -11.47 -15.82
N HIS A 56 29.12 -11.00 -16.39
CA HIS A 56 28.37 -9.90 -15.83
C HIS A 56 27.59 -10.36 -14.58
N VAL A 57 27.61 -9.55 -13.51
CA VAL A 57 26.94 -9.87 -12.24
C VAL A 57 25.42 -10.12 -12.41
N LEU A 58 24.80 -9.56 -13.45
CA LEU A 58 23.38 -9.70 -13.79
C LEU A 58 23.10 -10.75 -14.88
N LEU A 59 24.03 -11.68 -15.17
CA LEU A 59 23.83 -12.75 -16.14
C LEU A 59 22.52 -13.53 -15.90
N SER A 60 22.15 -13.74 -14.63
CA SER A 60 20.89 -14.42 -14.27
C SER A 60 19.64 -13.75 -14.86
N TYR A 61 19.64 -12.42 -15.03
CA TYR A 61 18.56 -11.68 -15.68
C TYR A 61 18.50 -11.94 -17.17
N VAL A 62 19.66 -11.99 -17.84
CA VAL A 62 19.74 -12.26 -19.27
C VAL A 62 19.23 -13.67 -19.59
N GLU A 63 19.68 -14.66 -18.82
CA GLU A 63 19.22 -16.03 -18.96
C GLU A 63 17.73 -16.19 -18.62
N PHE A 64 17.23 -15.48 -17.61
CA PHE A 64 15.80 -15.42 -17.30
C PHE A 64 15.01 -14.86 -18.49
N TRP A 65 15.42 -13.74 -19.06
CA TRP A 65 14.75 -13.11 -20.21
C TRP A 65 14.70 -14.03 -21.42
N GLN A 66 15.77 -14.76 -21.69
CA GLN A 66 15.82 -15.75 -22.77
C GLN A 66 14.77 -16.86 -22.56
N ARG A 67 14.58 -17.36 -21.31
CA ARG A 67 13.58 -18.37 -20.99
C ARG A 67 12.16 -17.80 -21.06
N MET A 68 11.96 -16.58 -20.59
CA MET A 68 10.65 -15.95 -20.62
C MET A 68 10.13 -15.68 -22.04
N ILE A 69 10.99 -15.27 -22.97
CA ILE A 69 10.59 -15.10 -24.38
C ILE A 69 10.13 -16.44 -25.00
N ARG A 70 10.77 -17.53 -24.62
CA ARG A 70 10.53 -18.89 -25.13
C ARG A 70 9.69 -19.76 -24.21
N LEU A 71 9.02 -19.20 -23.21
CA LEU A 71 8.39 -19.98 -22.15
C LEU A 71 7.41 -21.04 -22.69
N GLU A 72 6.65 -20.72 -23.73
CA GLU A 72 5.67 -21.63 -24.32
C GLU A 72 6.31 -22.85 -25.04
N THR A 73 7.54 -22.71 -25.51
CA THR A 73 8.29 -23.73 -26.25
C THR A 73 9.46 -24.30 -25.46
N ALA A 74 9.78 -23.73 -24.31
CA ALA A 74 10.89 -24.18 -23.48
C ALA A 74 10.67 -25.62 -22.99
N THR A 75 11.73 -26.41 -23.07
CA THR A 75 11.73 -27.75 -22.54
C THR A 75 11.86 -27.78 -21.02
N GLU A 76 11.41 -28.86 -20.38
CA GLU A 76 11.58 -29.08 -18.96
C GLU A 76 13.06 -29.04 -18.53
N ALA A 77 13.95 -29.57 -19.38
CA ALA A 77 15.39 -29.56 -19.13
C ALA A 77 15.98 -28.12 -19.11
N GLU A 78 15.53 -27.25 -20.01
CA GLU A 78 16.00 -25.86 -20.09
C GLU A 78 15.54 -25.05 -18.86
N ILE A 79 14.28 -25.23 -18.44
CA ILE A 79 13.77 -24.58 -17.22
C ILE A 79 14.47 -25.15 -15.99
N GLY A 80 14.58 -26.49 -15.89
CA GLY A 80 15.28 -27.16 -14.79
C GLY A 80 16.73 -26.72 -14.65
N ALA A 81 17.47 -26.58 -15.76
CA ALA A 81 18.85 -26.09 -15.75
C ALA A 81 18.96 -24.67 -15.15
N PHE A 82 18.02 -23.77 -15.49
CA PHE A 82 17.98 -22.42 -14.89
C PHE A 82 17.70 -22.47 -13.40
N LEU A 83 16.70 -23.25 -12.96
CA LEU A 83 16.31 -23.37 -11.56
C LEU A 83 17.44 -23.97 -10.71
N VAL A 84 18.22 -24.90 -11.26
CA VAL A 84 19.40 -25.49 -10.60
C VAL A 84 20.56 -24.51 -10.55
N ARG A 85 20.77 -23.72 -11.60
CA ARG A 85 21.87 -22.73 -11.66
C ARG A 85 21.64 -21.53 -10.74
N TRP A 86 20.39 -21.09 -10.59
CA TRP A 86 20.00 -19.90 -9.81
C TRP A 86 18.98 -20.20 -8.71
N PRO A 87 19.23 -21.19 -7.82
CA PRO A 87 18.20 -21.74 -6.94
C PRO A 87 17.69 -20.75 -5.90
N GLN A 88 18.54 -19.81 -5.49
CA GLN A 88 18.21 -18.76 -4.50
C GLN A 88 18.10 -17.39 -5.18
N SER A 89 17.05 -17.24 -5.98
CA SER A 89 16.84 -16.03 -6.78
C SER A 89 15.34 -15.75 -6.93
N PRO A 90 14.90 -14.50 -6.81
CA PRO A 90 13.52 -14.14 -7.10
C PRO A 90 13.12 -14.43 -8.56
N LEU A 91 14.13 -14.53 -9.46
CA LEU A 91 13.91 -14.91 -10.85
C LEU A 91 13.53 -16.38 -11.00
N ALA A 92 14.15 -17.27 -10.19
CA ALA A 92 13.82 -18.70 -10.19
C ALA A 92 12.38 -18.92 -9.70
N ASP A 93 11.97 -18.25 -8.62
CA ASP A 93 10.61 -18.33 -8.12
C ASP A 93 9.60 -17.83 -9.15
N ARG A 94 9.88 -16.70 -9.81
CA ARG A 94 9.04 -16.15 -10.85
C ARG A 94 8.95 -17.07 -12.09
N LEU A 95 10.08 -17.54 -12.59
CA LEU A 95 10.10 -18.45 -13.73
C LEU A 95 9.30 -19.73 -13.44
N ARG A 96 9.46 -20.29 -12.24
CA ARG A 96 8.70 -21.48 -11.82
C ARG A 96 7.19 -21.21 -11.82
N VAL A 97 6.75 -20.08 -11.26
CA VAL A 97 5.32 -19.70 -11.21
C VAL A 97 4.76 -19.53 -12.62
N ASP A 98 5.43 -18.73 -13.47
CA ASP A 98 4.97 -18.48 -14.84
C ASP A 98 4.93 -19.76 -15.67
N TRP A 99 5.94 -20.64 -15.50
CA TRP A 99 5.99 -21.93 -16.18
C TRP A 99 4.88 -22.88 -15.70
N LEU A 100 4.64 -22.97 -14.40
CA LEU A 100 3.55 -23.78 -13.84
C LEU A 100 2.17 -23.33 -14.31
N LYS A 101 1.93 -22.02 -14.42
CA LYS A 101 0.70 -21.49 -15.00
C LYS A 101 0.53 -21.92 -16.45
N MET A 102 1.61 -21.86 -17.22
CA MET A 102 1.61 -22.32 -18.61
C MET A 102 1.32 -23.83 -18.70
N LEU A 103 1.96 -24.65 -17.86
CA LEU A 103 1.71 -26.09 -17.80
C LEU A 103 0.25 -26.40 -17.42
N GLY A 104 -0.29 -25.69 -16.42
CA GLY A 104 -1.68 -25.81 -16.01
C GLY A 104 -2.65 -25.44 -17.13
N LYS A 105 -2.40 -24.35 -17.84
CA LYS A 105 -3.17 -23.92 -19.00
C LYS A 105 -3.15 -24.95 -20.14
N GLN A 106 -2.03 -25.64 -20.33
CA GLN A 106 -1.87 -26.68 -21.34
C GLN A 106 -2.35 -28.07 -20.89
N GLY A 107 -2.76 -28.23 -19.63
CA GLY A 107 -3.16 -29.52 -19.05
C GLY A 107 -2.01 -30.51 -18.89
N ARG A 108 -0.76 -30.05 -18.83
CA ARG A 108 0.45 -30.88 -18.66
C ARG A 108 0.65 -31.25 -17.19
N TRP A 109 -0.30 -31.99 -16.65
CA TRP A 109 -0.44 -32.21 -15.20
C TRP A 109 0.70 -33.03 -14.58
N SER A 110 1.30 -33.96 -15.31
CA SER A 110 2.43 -34.77 -14.81
C SER A 110 3.64 -33.87 -14.50
N THR A 111 4.03 -33.03 -15.46
CA THR A 111 5.12 -32.06 -15.28
C THR A 111 4.77 -31.00 -14.25
N PHE A 112 3.51 -30.52 -14.26
CA PHE A 112 3.02 -29.58 -13.25
C PHE A 112 3.20 -30.13 -11.83
N ALA A 113 2.77 -31.35 -11.58
CA ALA A 113 2.83 -31.98 -10.26
C ALA A 113 4.26 -32.21 -9.77
N ALA A 114 5.17 -32.58 -10.68
CA ALA A 114 6.59 -32.80 -10.37
C ALA A 114 7.30 -31.53 -9.88
N HIS A 115 6.84 -30.36 -10.33
CA HIS A 115 7.51 -29.08 -10.05
C HIS A 115 6.68 -28.11 -9.19
N TYR A 116 5.44 -28.49 -8.82
CA TYR A 116 4.60 -27.67 -7.96
C TYR A 116 5.08 -27.77 -6.50
N PRO A 117 5.60 -26.67 -5.91
CA PRO A 117 5.97 -26.67 -4.50
C PRO A 117 4.72 -26.69 -3.63
N PRO A 118 4.82 -27.12 -2.37
CA PRO A 118 3.74 -26.87 -1.41
C PRO A 118 3.44 -25.35 -1.38
N PRO A 119 2.17 -24.95 -1.14
CA PRO A 119 1.73 -23.58 -1.32
C PRO A 119 2.52 -22.64 -0.41
N ALA A 120 3.38 -21.85 -1.00
CA ALA A 120 4.17 -20.81 -0.35
C ALA A 120 3.80 -19.41 -0.86
N GLY A 121 2.58 -19.22 -1.39
CA GLY A 121 2.19 -17.91 -1.93
C GLY A 121 0.72 -17.86 -2.35
N GLU A 122 0.21 -16.64 -2.37
CA GLU A 122 -1.19 -16.27 -2.60
C GLU A 122 -1.56 -16.18 -4.10
N ASP A 123 -0.86 -16.88 -5.01
CA ASP A 123 -1.19 -16.85 -6.43
C ASP A 123 -2.44 -17.68 -6.71
N VAL A 124 -3.57 -16.99 -6.80
CA VAL A 124 -4.90 -17.59 -6.98
C VAL A 124 -5.00 -18.39 -8.28
N GLU A 125 -4.36 -17.93 -9.37
CA GLU A 125 -4.38 -18.66 -10.64
C GLU A 125 -3.68 -20.00 -10.51
N LEU A 126 -2.50 -20.01 -9.91
CA LEU A 126 -1.74 -21.23 -9.63
C LEU A 126 -2.49 -22.16 -8.67
N ALA A 127 -3.14 -21.62 -7.65
CA ALA A 127 -3.99 -22.39 -6.74
C ALA A 127 -5.14 -23.07 -7.49
N CYS A 128 -5.81 -22.36 -8.42
CA CYS A 128 -6.87 -22.95 -9.24
C CYS A 128 -6.34 -24.10 -10.13
N TYR A 129 -5.18 -23.95 -10.75
CA TYR A 129 -4.57 -25.07 -11.51
C TYR A 129 -4.22 -26.25 -10.60
N ALA A 130 -3.69 -25.99 -9.40
CA ALA A 130 -3.38 -27.04 -8.44
C ALA A 130 -4.64 -27.81 -7.98
N ILE A 131 -5.76 -27.10 -7.76
CA ILE A 131 -7.05 -27.74 -7.44
C ILE A 131 -7.56 -28.54 -8.64
N GLN A 132 -7.44 -28.03 -9.88
CA GLN A 132 -7.80 -28.79 -11.09
C GLN A 132 -7.00 -30.08 -11.20
N HIS A 133 -5.68 -30.04 -10.97
CA HIS A 133 -4.82 -31.23 -10.96
C HIS A 133 -5.28 -32.21 -9.89
N ARG A 134 -5.50 -31.76 -8.64
CA ARG A 134 -6.00 -32.64 -7.56
C ARG A 134 -7.36 -33.25 -7.89
N ARG A 135 -8.25 -32.48 -8.51
CA ARG A 135 -9.55 -32.99 -8.94
C ARG A 135 -9.44 -34.17 -9.93
N GLN A 136 -8.48 -34.15 -10.83
CA GLN A 136 -8.25 -35.27 -11.75
C GLN A 136 -7.77 -36.53 -11.02
N ARG A 137 -6.97 -36.38 -9.97
CA ARG A 137 -6.41 -37.49 -9.21
C ARG A 137 -7.39 -38.01 -8.13
N ASP A 138 -8.01 -37.10 -7.37
CA ASP A 138 -8.75 -37.40 -6.16
C ASP A 138 -10.27 -37.21 -6.34
N GLY A 139 -10.72 -36.84 -7.52
CA GLY A 139 -12.11 -36.55 -7.83
C GLY A 139 -12.62 -35.24 -7.22
N ASP A 140 -13.94 -35.15 -7.10
CA ASP A 140 -14.63 -33.89 -6.71
C ASP A 140 -14.41 -33.48 -5.24
N VAL A 141 -13.76 -34.27 -4.42
CA VAL A 141 -13.39 -33.90 -3.04
C VAL A 141 -12.52 -32.61 -3.06
N ALA A 142 -11.64 -32.48 -4.06
CA ALA A 142 -10.79 -31.30 -4.21
C ALA A 142 -11.58 -30.00 -4.48
N LEU A 143 -12.81 -30.06 -4.96
CA LEU A 143 -13.64 -28.88 -5.22
C LEU A 143 -13.96 -28.08 -3.97
N ALA A 144 -13.97 -28.70 -2.78
CA ALA A 144 -14.23 -28.02 -1.52
C ALA A 144 -13.22 -26.87 -1.27
N GLU A 145 -11.97 -27.02 -1.75
CA GLU A 145 -10.92 -26.00 -1.65
C GLU A 145 -11.19 -24.79 -2.55
N ALA A 146 -11.93 -24.95 -3.66
CA ALA A 146 -12.26 -23.86 -4.56
C ALA A 146 -13.45 -23.01 -4.08
N LYS A 147 -14.34 -23.56 -3.24
CA LYS A 147 -15.55 -22.88 -2.80
C LYS A 147 -15.27 -21.52 -2.10
N PRO A 148 -14.29 -21.39 -1.18
CA PRO A 148 -13.98 -20.11 -0.55
C PRO A 148 -13.53 -19.03 -1.55
N LEU A 149 -12.89 -19.41 -2.66
CA LEU A 149 -12.44 -18.50 -3.70
C LEU A 149 -13.60 -17.82 -4.45
N TRP A 150 -14.81 -18.41 -4.35
CA TRP A 150 -16.02 -17.83 -4.95
C TRP A 150 -16.43 -16.51 -4.29
N PHE A 151 -16.27 -16.39 -2.97
CA PHE A 151 -16.81 -15.28 -2.17
C PHE A 151 -15.93 -14.02 -2.25
N THR A 152 -15.84 -13.45 -3.44
CA THR A 152 -15.13 -12.21 -3.72
C THR A 152 -15.89 -11.33 -4.71
N GLY A 153 -15.76 -10.01 -4.57
CA GLY A 153 -16.25 -9.01 -5.54
C GLY A 153 -15.28 -8.75 -6.69
N GLN A 154 -14.13 -9.43 -6.71
CA GLN A 154 -13.13 -9.29 -7.77
C GLN A 154 -13.32 -10.34 -8.85
N SER A 155 -12.90 -9.99 -10.07
CA SER A 155 -12.81 -10.96 -11.16
C SER A 155 -11.73 -11.98 -10.85
N MET A 156 -12.05 -13.26 -11.03
CA MET A 156 -11.12 -14.35 -10.79
C MET A 156 -10.38 -14.73 -12.09
N PRO A 157 -9.16 -15.29 -11.98
CA PRO A 157 -8.47 -15.86 -13.13
C PRO A 157 -9.31 -16.89 -13.86
N GLU A 158 -9.12 -16.98 -15.17
CA GLU A 158 -9.84 -17.94 -16.03
C GLU A 158 -9.62 -19.40 -15.58
N ALA A 159 -8.46 -19.69 -15.02
CA ALA A 159 -8.14 -20.99 -14.42
C ALA A 159 -9.15 -21.45 -13.36
N CYS A 160 -9.85 -20.54 -12.68
CA CYS A 160 -10.84 -20.88 -11.67
C CYS A 160 -12.22 -21.23 -12.26
N ALA A 161 -12.50 -20.84 -13.51
CA ALA A 161 -13.82 -20.99 -14.11
C ALA A 161 -14.31 -22.46 -14.19
N PRO A 162 -13.49 -23.47 -14.59
CA PRO A 162 -13.92 -24.86 -14.61
C PRO A 162 -14.27 -25.42 -13.22
N LEU A 163 -13.60 -24.93 -12.17
CA LEU A 163 -13.88 -25.33 -10.79
C LEU A 163 -15.23 -24.78 -10.33
N PHE A 164 -15.51 -23.52 -10.60
CA PHE A 164 -16.77 -22.90 -10.26
C PHE A 164 -17.94 -23.50 -11.03
N ALA A 165 -17.76 -23.80 -12.32
CA ALA A 165 -18.77 -24.48 -13.12
C ALA A 165 -19.11 -25.86 -12.53
N ALA A 166 -18.10 -26.62 -12.10
CA ALA A 166 -18.30 -27.92 -11.47
C ALA A 166 -19.02 -27.81 -10.13
N LEU A 167 -18.66 -26.86 -9.27
CA LEU A 167 -19.32 -26.58 -7.99
C LEU A 167 -20.80 -26.19 -8.20
N ILE A 168 -21.13 -25.39 -9.22
CA ILE A 168 -22.49 -25.02 -9.58
C ILE A 168 -23.27 -26.23 -10.07
N ALA A 169 -22.69 -27.03 -10.99
CA ALA A 169 -23.33 -28.21 -11.53
C ALA A 169 -23.65 -29.27 -10.47
N LYS A 170 -22.79 -29.40 -9.44
CA LYS A 170 -22.97 -30.30 -8.30
C LYS A 170 -23.96 -29.76 -7.25
N GLY A 171 -24.27 -28.47 -7.28
CA GLY A 171 -25.10 -27.80 -6.28
C GLY A 171 -24.35 -27.36 -5.01
N ASP A 172 -23.04 -27.50 -4.97
CA ASP A 172 -22.21 -27.06 -3.85
C ASP A 172 -22.08 -25.52 -3.79
N LEU A 173 -22.22 -24.82 -4.94
CA LEU A 173 -22.51 -23.38 -5.04
C LEU A 173 -23.98 -23.21 -5.33
N THR A 174 -24.72 -22.81 -4.31
CA THR A 174 -26.18 -22.57 -4.36
C THR A 174 -26.53 -21.28 -5.11
N VAL A 175 -27.80 -21.07 -5.37
CA VAL A 175 -28.29 -19.78 -5.93
C VAL A 175 -28.03 -18.63 -4.95
N GLU A 176 -28.16 -18.88 -3.65
CA GLU A 176 -27.84 -17.91 -2.59
C GLU A 176 -26.34 -17.53 -2.59
N ASP A 177 -25.43 -18.50 -2.78
CA ASP A 177 -23.99 -18.23 -2.91
C ASP A 177 -23.69 -17.34 -4.14
N ARG A 178 -24.42 -17.56 -5.24
CA ARG A 178 -24.30 -16.75 -6.47
C ARG A 178 -24.87 -15.33 -6.25
N ARG A 179 -25.98 -15.18 -5.53
CA ARG A 179 -26.53 -13.88 -5.12
C ARG A 179 -25.58 -13.14 -4.18
N ALA A 180 -24.96 -13.86 -3.22
CA ALA A 180 -23.96 -13.28 -2.34
C ALA A 180 -22.78 -12.70 -3.14
N ARG A 181 -22.25 -13.43 -4.13
CA ARG A 181 -21.18 -12.92 -5.00
C ARG A 181 -21.63 -11.73 -5.86
N PHE A 182 -22.87 -11.71 -6.34
CA PHE A 182 -23.42 -10.56 -7.05
C PHE A 182 -23.39 -9.30 -6.16
N ARG A 183 -23.79 -9.42 -4.90
CA ARG A 183 -23.72 -8.32 -3.91
C ARG A 183 -22.28 -7.89 -3.65
N LEU A 184 -21.36 -8.83 -3.47
CA LEU A 184 -19.94 -8.53 -3.31
C LEU A 184 -19.36 -7.79 -4.53
N ALA A 185 -19.73 -8.18 -5.75
CA ALA A 185 -19.33 -7.50 -6.97
C ALA A 185 -19.89 -6.05 -7.03
N ALA A 186 -21.12 -5.84 -6.61
CA ALA A 186 -21.71 -4.51 -6.49
C ALA A 186 -20.96 -3.65 -5.45
N GLU A 187 -20.65 -4.21 -4.29
CA GLU A 187 -19.87 -3.57 -3.22
C GLU A 187 -18.45 -3.20 -3.64
N ALA A 188 -17.81 -4.07 -4.43
CA ALA A 188 -16.50 -3.81 -5.02
C ALA A 188 -16.54 -2.78 -6.18
N GLY A 189 -17.74 -2.43 -6.68
CA GLY A 189 -17.91 -1.59 -7.85
C GLY A 189 -17.58 -2.29 -9.18
N ASN A 190 -17.46 -3.61 -9.17
CA ASN A 190 -17.17 -4.43 -10.35
C ASN A 190 -18.45 -4.69 -11.15
N VAL A 191 -18.83 -3.69 -11.94
CA VAL A 191 -20.07 -3.72 -12.74
C VAL A 191 -20.09 -4.88 -13.74
N ARG A 192 -18.92 -5.17 -14.37
CA ARG A 192 -18.83 -6.26 -15.35
C ARG A 192 -19.06 -7.63 -14.71
N LEU A 193 -18.46 -7.88 -13.55
CA LEU A 193 -18.67 -9.13 -12.81
C LEU A 193 -20.12 -9.25 -12.34
N ALA A 194 -20.69 -8.18 -11.77
CA ALA A 194 -22.10 -8.17 -11.36
C ALA A 194 -23.04 -8.50 -12.53
N GLN A 195 -22.82 -7.91 -13.71
CA GLN A 195 -23.59 -8.19 -14.91
C GLN A 195 -23.46 -9.65 -15.36
N ALA A 196 -22.24 -10.20 -15.34
CA ALA A 196 -22.00 -11.59 -15.74
C ALA A 196 -22.73 -12.57 -14.80
N ILE A 197 -22.62 -12.35 -13.47
CA ILE A 197 -23.32 -13.18 -12.48
C ILE A 197 -24.85 -13.07 -12.67
N ALA A 198 -25.36 -11.86 -12.85
CA ALA A 198 -26.81 -11.62 -13.03
C ALA A 198 -27.39 -12.33 -14.26
N ALA A 199 -26.61 -12.41 -15.34
CA ALA A 199 -27.01 -13.09 -16.58
C ALA A 199 -26.98 -14.62 -16.46
N ASP A 200 -26.09 -15.14 -15.60
CA ASP A 200 -25.92 -16.59 -15.39
C ASP A 200 -26.84 -17.18 -14.30
N MET A 201 -27.69 -16.37 -13.69
CA MET A 201 -28.67 -16.85 -12.68
C MET A 201 -29.77 -17.73 -13.30
N PRO A 202 -30.39 -18.64 -12.50
CA PRO A 202 -31.57 -19.37 -12.92
C PRO A 202 -32.69 -18.41 -13.42
N ALA A 203 -33.61 -18.92 -14.27
CA ALA A 203 -34.62 -18.09 -14.93
C ALA A 203 -35.46 -17.25 -13.95
N SER A 204 -35.80 -17.80 -12.77
CA SER A 204 -36.54 -17.09 -11.69
C SER A 204 -35.78 -15.89 -11.12
N ASP A 205 -34.44 -15.97 -11.08
CA ASP A 205 -33.57 -15.00 -10.43
C ASP A 205 -32.80 -14.13 -11.44
N ARG A 206 -32.89 -14.45 -12.71
CA ARG A 206 -32.15 -13.76 -13.78
C ARG A 206 -32.57 -12.29 -13.88
N ILE A 207 -31.54 -11.46 -13.92
CA ILE A 207 -31.67 -10.04 -14.26
C ILE A 207 -31.31 -9.92 -15.74
N THR A 208 -32.25 -9.40 -16.55
CA THR A 208 -31.99 -9.24 -17.97
C THR A 208 -30.97 -8.15 -18.24
N ALA A 209 -30.22 -8.26 -19.34
CA ALA A 209 -29.23 -7.25 -19.74
C ALA A 209 -29.84 -5.84 -19.84
N ARG A 210 -31.10 -5.74 -20.32
CA ARG A 210 -31.84 -4.47 -20.43
C ARG A 210 -32.14 -3.86 -19.06
N GLU A 211 -32.64 -4.67 -18.10
CA GLU A 211 -32.91 -4.22 -16.73
C GLU A 211 -31.61 -3.77 -16.05
N PHE A 212 -30.56 -4.58 -16.15
CA PHE A 212 -29.25 -4.26 -15.57
C PHE A 212 -28.67 -2.96 -16.14
N ALA A 213 -28.67 -2.80 -17.47
CA ALA A 213 -28.16 -1.60 -18.14
C ALA A 213 -28.95 -0.34 -17.73
N ARG A 214 -30.28 -0.42 -17.69
CA ARG A 214 -31.16 0.69 -17.26
C ARG A 214 -30.81 1.15 -15.84
N VAL A 215 -30.66 0.20 -14.90
CA VAL A 215 -30.38 0.51 -13.50
C VAL A 215 -28.96 1.01 -13.33
N SER A 216 -28.00 0.43 -14.04
CA SER A 216 -26.59 0.85 -13.97
C SER A 216 -26.36 2.27 -14.49
N ALA A 217 -27.15 2.69 -15.50
CA ALA A 217 -27.06 4.04 -16.07
C ALA A 217 -27.56 5.13 -15.10
N SER A 218 -28.60 4.85 -14.32
CA SER A 218 -29.22 5.84 -13.42
C SER A 218 -29.75 5.17 -12.14
N PRO A 219 -28.87 4.69 -11.24
CA PRO A 219 -29.27 3.86 -10.11
C PRO A 219 -30.18 4.61 -9.11
N GLY A 220 -29.90 5.88 -8.83
CA GLY A 220 -30.73 6.70 -7.95
C GLY A 220 -32.16 6.91 -8.50
N THR A 221 -32.25 7.21 -9.79
CA THR A 221 -33.57 7.35 -10.46
C THR A 221 -34.34 6.02 -10.48
N ALA A 222 -33.67 4.91 -10.74
CA ALA A 222 -34.26 3.58 -10.71
C ALA A 222 -34.84 3.25 -9.32
N LEU A 223 -34.05 3.54 -8.27
CA LEU A 223 -34.49 3.35 -6.88
C LEU A 223 -35.68 4.24 -6.53
N ALA A 224 -35.67 5.51 -6.93
CA ALA A 224 -36.75 6.45 -6.66
C ALA A 224 -38.06 6.04 -7.33
N LYS A 225 -38.02 5.53 -8.57
CA LYS A 225 -39.19 5.00 -9.29
C LYS A 225 -39.73 3.70 -8.70
N GLY A 226 -38.84 2.85 -8.15
CA GLY A 226 -39.22 1.58 -7.54
C GLY A 226 -39.72 0.52 -8.50
N GLU A 227 -39.46 0.66 -9.80
CA GLU A 227 -39.93 -0.25 -10.87
C GLU A 227 -39.06 -1.52 -10.93
N PHE A 228 -39.14 -2.34 -9.86
CA PHE A 228 -38.43 -3.61 -9.74
C PHE A 228 -39.42 -4.78 -9.64
N ARG A 229 -38.96 -5.97 -10.04
CA ARG A 229 -39.75 -7.21 -9.90
C ARG A 229 -39.67 -7.72 -8.44
N TRP A 230 -40.34 -7.04 -7.51
CA TRP A 230 -40.22 -7.27 -6.06
C TRP A 230 -40.54 -8.70 -5.61
N LYS A 231 -41.44 -9.40 -6.31
CA LYS A 231 -41.81 -10.80 -6.03
C LYS A 231 -40.68 -11.78 -6.39
N GLN A 232 -39.75 -11.38 -7.25
CA GLN A 232 -38.65 -12.22 -7.71
C GLN A 232 -37.34 -11.85 -7.02
N PRO A 233 -36.53 -12.83 -6.60
CA PRO A 233 -35.23 -12.57 -5.97
C PRO A 233 -34.33 -11.68 -6.80
N GLY A 234 -34.19 -11.94 -8.11
CA GLY A 234 -33.36 -11.10 -8.99
C GLY A 234 -33.80 -9.65 -9.08
N GLY A 235 -35.10 -9.39 -8.97
CA GLY A 235 -35.62 -8.02 -8.92
C GLY A 235 -35.24 -7.30 -7.62
N ARG A 236 -35.26 -8.00 -6.50
CA ARG A 236 -34.80 -7.47 -5.20
C ARG A 236 -33.28 -7.23 -5.19
N ASP A 237 -32.50 -8.18 -5.73
CA ASP A 237 -31.04 -8.00 -5.85
C ASP A 237 -30.69 -6.81 -6.76
N LEU A 238 -31.45 -6.57 -7.82
CA LEU A 238 -31.28 -5.41 -8.68
C LEU A 238 -31.61 -4.09 -7.94
N ALA A 239 -32.60 -4.10 -7.04
CA ALA A 239 -32.94 -2.95 -6.20
C ALA A 239 -31.79 -2.66 -5.19
N LEU A 240 -31.23 -3.71 -4.57
CA LEU A 240 -30.06 -3.58 -3.68
C LEU A 240 -28.80 -3.12 -4.43
N TYR A 241 -28.61 -3.58 -5.67
CA TYR A 241 -27.56 -3.07 -6.55
C TYR A 241 -27.75 -1.57 -6.84
N ALA A 242 -28.98 -1.14 -7.16
CA ALA A 242 -29.29 0.27 -7.37
C ALA A 242 -28.98 1.11 -6.12
N LEU A 243 -29.39 0.60 -4.94
CA LEU A 243 -29.11 1.22 -3.64
C LEU A 243 -27.61 1.40 -3.43
N GLU A 244 -26.82 0.33 -3.58
CA GLU A 244 -25.37 0.34 -3.39
C GLU A 244 -24.68 1.38 -4.28
N ARG A 245 -25.06 1.41 -5.55
CA ARG A 245 -24.50 2.34 -6.53
C ARG A 245 -24.86 3.80 -6.24
N ALA A 246 -26.10 4.06 -5.86
CA ALA A 246 -26.59 5.40 -5.56
C ALA A 246 -26.05 5.92 -4.22
N ALA A 247 -26.07 5.09 -3.16
CA ALA A 247 -25.57 5.47 -1.84
C ALA A 247 -24.06 5.79 -1.83
N ARG A 248 -23.29 5.15 -2.71
CA ARG A 248 -21.86 5.46 -2.90
C ARG A 248 -21.63 6.92 -3.31
N ILE A 249 -22.56 7.52 -4.03
CA ILE A 249 -22.50 8.92 -4.51
C ILE A 249 -23.13 9.84 -3.46
N ASP A 250 -24.35 9.53 -3.01
CA ASP A 250 -25.11 10.33 -2.06
C ASP A 250 -25.98 9.43 -1.17
N ALA A 251 -25.44 9.04 -0.02
CA ALA A 251 -26.14 8.16 0.91
C ALA A 251 -27.37 8.83 1.55
N ALA A 252 -27.31 10.13 1.80
CA ALA A 252 -28.41 10.88 2.38
C ALA A 252 -29.56 11.07 1.36
N GLY A 253 -29.21 11.43 0.12
CA GLY A 253 -30.20 11.67 -0.94
C GLY A 253 -31.00 10.42 -1.31
N VAL A 254 -30.41 9.22 -1.21
CA VAL A 254 -31.15 7.98 -1.51
C VAL A 254 -32.02 7.48 -0.37
N ARG A 255 -31.83 7.99 0.86
CA ARG A 255 -32.55 7.51 2.05
C ARG A 255 -34.05 7.58 1.89
N THR A 256 -34.58 8.69 1.39
CA THR A 256 -36.03 8.88 1.19
C THR A 256 -36.62 7.87 0.18
N ALA A 257 -35.89 7.59 -0.90
CA ALA A 257 -36.29 6.57 -1.87
C ALA A 257 -36.26 5.18 -1.25
N TRP A 258 -35.21 4.88 -0.47
CA TRP A 258 -35.02 3.61 0.24
C TRP A 258 -36.18 3.32 1.21
N GLU A 259 -36.61 4.29 2.02
CA GLU A 259 -37.71 4.13 2.97
C GLU A 259 -39.03 3.71 2.29
N LYS A 260 -39.25 4.20 1.07
CA LYS A 260 -40.44 3.82 0.27
C LYS A 260 -40.33 2.42 -0.31
N GLN A 261 -39.12 1.98 -0.65
CA GLN A 261 -38.92 0.72 -1.36
C GLN A 261 -38.63 -0.46 -0.43
N ARG A 262 -38.00 -0.23 0.73
CA ARG A 262 -37.60 -1.29 1.65
C ARG A 262 -38.74 -2.16 2.17
N VAL A 263 -39.96 -1.64 2.14
CA VAL A 263 -41.17 -2.37 2.59
C VAL A 263 -41.48 -3.59 1.72
N PHE A 264 -40.99 -3.62 0.50
CA PHE A 264 -41.15 -4.76 -0.42
C PHE A 264 -40.06 -5.84 -0.26
N LEU A 265 -39.11 -5.63 0.64
CA LEU A 265 -37.95 -6.53 0.84
C LEU A 265 -38.13 -7.39 2.09
N PRO A 266 -37.66 -8.63 2.09
CA PRO A 266 -37.51 -9.42 3.30
C PRO A 266 -36.63 -8.71 4.35
N GLU A 267 -36.80 -9.08 5.61
CA GLU A 267 -36.09 -8.42 6.72
C GLU A 267 -34.57 -8.41 6.55
N GLY A 268 -33.95 -9.55 6.21
CA GLY A 268 -32.50 -9.62 6.00
C GLY A 268 -32.01 -8.67 4.90
N ASP A 269 -32.77 -8.53 3.80
CA ASP A 269 -32.44 -7.60 2.70
C ASP A 269 -32.62 -6.14 3.13
N ARG A 270 -33.62 -5.84 3.99
CA ARG A 270 -33.81 -4.50 4.57
C ARG A 270 -32.66 -4.10 5.46
N LEU A 271 -32.27 -5.00 6.37
CA LEU A 271 -31.14 -4.76 7.29
C LEU A 271 -29.83 -4.59 6.52
N TYR A 272 -29.60 -5.44 5.51
CA TYR A 272 -28.46 -5.29 4.61
C TYR A 272 -28.44 -3.92 3.92
N GLY A 273 -29.56 -3.49 3.33
CA GLY A 273 -29.66 -2.18 2.68
C GLY A 273 -29.42 -1.02 3.64
N ASN A 274 -29.98 -1.09 4.87
CA ASN A 274 -29.72 -0.10 5.93
C ASN A 274 -28.22 -0.02 6.26
N ALA A 275 -27.54 -1.18 6.39
CA ALA A 275 -26.10 -1.23 6.65
C ALA A 275 -25.28 -0.60 5.52
N ARG A 276 -25.68 -0.81 4.25
CA ARG A 276 -25.00 -0.20 3.09
C ARG A 276 -25.15 1.32 3.08
N ILE A 277 -26.35 1.84 3.33
CA ILE A 277 -26.57 3.28 3.47
C ILE A 277 -25.73 3.85 4.61
N ALA A 278 -25.76 3.22 5.79
CA ALA A 278 -25.01 3.67 6.95
C ALA A 278 -23.49 3.69 6.67
N TYR A 279 -22.97 2.67 6.00
CA TYR A 279 -21.57 2.59 5.59
C TYR A 279 -21.15 3.75 4.67
N HIS A 280 -21.94 4.03 3.65
CA HIS A 280 -21.63 5.12 2.72
C HIS A 280 -21.82 6.48 3.39
N ALA A 281 -22.84 6.65 4.23
CA ALA A 281 -23.04 7.85 5.03
C ALA A 281 -21.87 8.13 5.97
N ALA A 282 -21.35 7.09 6.65
CA ALA A 282 -20.18 7.23 7.51
C ALA A 282 -18.94 7.68 6.73
N ARG A 283 -18.71 7.12 5.53
CA ARG A 283 -17.61 7.53 4.64
C ARG A 283 -17.79 8.93 4.04
N GLN A 284 -19.04 9.39 3.90
CA GLN A 284 -19.39 10.76 3.52
C GLN A 284 -19.45 11.70 4.73
N LEU A 285 -19.09 11.20 5.92
CA LEU A 285 -19.07 11.95 7.19
C LEU A 285 -20.42 12.53 7.59
N HIS A 286 -21.51 11.86 7.19
CA HIS A 286 -22.87 12.30 7.50
C HIS A 286 -23.15 12.18 9.01
N PRO A 287 -23.72 13.20 9.68
CA PRO A 287 -23.89 13.21 11.13
C PRO A 287 -24.81 12.11 11.67
N LEU A 288 -25.76 11.63 10.88
CA LEU A 288 -26.68 10.56 11.27
C LEU A 288 -26.17 9.15 10.98
N ALA A 289 -24.94 8.98 10.49
CA ALA A 289 -24.41 7.67 10.12
C ALA A 289 -24.45 6.65 11.27
N ALA A 290 -24.11 7.05 12.48
CA ALA A 290 -24.18 6.19 13.67
C ALA A 290 -25.63 5.72 13.94
N ALA A 291 -26.60 6.64 13.88
CA ALA A 291 -28.01 6.28 14.04
C ALA A 291 -28.46 5.28 12.97
N TRP A 292 -28.06 5.46 11.71
CA TRP A 292 -28.40 4.55 10.61
C TRP A 292 -27.73 3.17 10.75
N TYR A 293 -26.54 3.08 11.36
CA TYR A 293 -25.95 1.80 11.72
C TYR A 293 -26.78 1.04 12.78
N ARG A 294 -27.36 1.74 13.76
CA ARG A 294 -28.26 1.10 14.75
C ARG A 294 -29.52 0.51 14.07
N GLU A 295 -30.04 1.16 13.03
CA GLU A 295 -31.16 0.64 12.23
C GLU A 295 -30.79 -0.58 11.35
N ALA A 296 -29.52 -0.84 11.11
CA ALA A 296 -29.06 -2.04 10.43
C ALA A 296 -29.14 -3.30 11.31
N GLY A 297 -29.33 -3.14 12.63
CA GLY A 297 -29.51 -4.25 13.56
C GLY A 297 -28.31 -5.19 13.62
N SER A 298 -28.59 -6.50 13.65
CA SER A 298 -27.59 -7.56 13.80
C SER A 298 -27.14 -8.18 12.46
N VAL A 299 -27.31 -7.46 11.33
CA VAL A 299 -26.84 -7.97 10.04
C VAL A 299 -25.32 -8.16 10.05
N ALA A 300 -24.85 -9.23 9.39
CA ALA A 300 -23.42 -9.47 9.22
C ALA A 300 -22.77 -8.33 8.43
N LEU A 301 -21.77 -7.69 9.05
CA LEU A 301 -21.01 -6.59 8.47
C LEU A 301 -19.65 -7.11 7.99
N SER A 302 -19.15 -6.59 6.87
CA SER A 302 -17.76 -6.78 6.48
C SER A 302 -16.81 -6.01 7.40
N ASP A 303 -15.51 -6.36 7.38
CA ASP A 303 -14.46 -5.68 8.17
C ASP A 303 -14.51 -4.15 7.95
N ALA A 304 -14.64 -3.73 6.69
CA ALA A 304 -14.76 -2.31 6.36
C ALA A 304 -16.01 -1.66 6.96
N GLN A 305 -17.14 -2.34 6.97
CA GLN A 305 -18.38 -1.82 7.56
C GLN A 305 -18.30 -1.74 9.08
N ARG A 306 -17.73 -2.76 9.76
CA ARG A 306 -17.50 -2.75 11.21
C ARG A 306 -16.57 -1.60 11.61
N ALA A 307 -15.45 -1.43 10.90
CA ALA A 307 -14.53 -0.33 11.11
C ALA A 307 -15.21 1.05 10.96
N TRP A 308 -16.08 1.21 9.95
CA TRP A 308 -16.80 2.47 9.73
C TRP A 308 -17.96 2.67 10.70
N ARG A 309 -18.53 1.62 11.28
CA ARG A 309 -19.48 1.73 12.40
C ARG A 309 -18.81 2.39 13.60
N VAL A 310 -17.62 1.92 13.99
CA VAL A 310 -16.85 2.54 15.08
C VAL A 310 -16.53 4.01 14.76
N ARG A 311 -16.07 4.30 13.54
CA ARG A 311 -15.76 5.69 13.13
C ARG A 311 -16.97 6.60 13.12
N ALA A 312 -18.14 6.07 12.76
CA ALA A 312 -19.39 6.83 12.83
C ALA A 312 -19.76 7.15 14.29
N ALA A 313 -19.65 6.18 15.20
CA ALA A 313 -19.89 6.36 16.63
C ALA A 313 -18.89 7.36 17.27
N LEU A 314 -17.60 7.27 16.89
CA LEU A 314 -16.56 8.25 17.32
C LEU A 314 -16.93 9.68 16.90
N ARG A 315 -17.36 9.87 15.65
CA ARG A 315 -17.79 11.20 15.17
C ARG A 315 -19.04 11.72 15.85
N ALA A 316 -19.92 10.82 16.27
CA ALA A 316 -21.11 11.17 17.02
C ALA A 316 -20.83 11.44 18.52
N GLY A 317 -19.63 11.12 19.01
CA GLY A 317 -19.30 11.16 20.44
C GLY A 317 -20.04 10.10 21.26
N ASP A 318 -20.58 9.07 20.61
CA ASP A 318 -21.37 8.00 21.22
C ASP A 318 -20.46 6.88 21.74
N TRP A 319 -19.85 7.12 22.91
CA TRP A 319 -18.91 6.19 23.53
C TRP A 319 -19.50 4.80 23.84
N PRO A 320 -20.78 4.68 24.28
CA PRO A 320 -21.43 3.37 24.41
C PRO A 320 -21.48 2.59 23.10
N ASP A 321 -21.82 3.25 21.97
CA ASP A 321 -21.87 2.57 20.66
C ASP A 321 -20.45 2.27 20.15
N VAL A 322 -19.44 3.09 20.45
CA VAL A 322 -18.02 2.77 20.18
C VAL A 322 -17.63 1.45 20.85
N LEU A 323 -17.93 1.30 22.13
CA LEU A 323 -17.60 0.08 22.89
C LEU A 323 -18.34 -1.13 22.32
N THR A 324 -19.64 -1.02 22.13
CA THR A 324 -20.49 -2.09 21.56
C THR A 324 -20.02 -2.51 20.17
N ALA A 325 -19.66 -1.54 19.32
CA ALA A 325 -19.22 -1.81 17.96
C ALA A 325 -17.86 -2.56 17.92
N ILE A 326 -16.93 -2.21 18.82
CA ILE A 326 -15.64 -2.88 18.92
C ILE A 326 -15.80 -4.29 19.55
N GLU A 327 -16.63 -4.45 20.56
CA GLU A 327 -16.88 -5.74 21.20
C GLU A 327 -17.61 -6.75 20.28
N ALA A 328 -18.30 -6.25 19.26
CA ALA A 328 -18.93 -7.06 18.22
C ALA A 328 -17.96 -7.48 17.10
N MET A 329 -16.69 -7.02 17.11
CA MET A 329 -15.68 -7.43 16.12
C MET A 329 -15.18 -8.86 16.39
N PRO A 330 -14.78 -9.60 15.34
CA PRO A 330 -14.00 -10.81 15.52
C PRO A 330 -12.75 -10.57 16.36
N PRO A 331 -12.34 -11.52 17.24
CA PRO A 331 -11.21 -11.32 18.15
C PRO A 331 -9.92 -10.86 17.46
N ALA A 332 -9.60 -11.42 16.29
CA ALA A 332 -8.39 -11.03 15.54
C ALA A 332 -8.46 -9.56 15.06
N GLU A 333 -9.62 -9.08 14.61
CA GLU A 333 -9.82 -7.70 14.19
C GLU A 333 -9.74 -6.73 15.39
N ALA A 334 -10.35 -7.10 16.52
CA ALA A 334 -10.35 -6.29 17.74
C ALA A 334 -8.95 -6.10 18.37
N GLN A 335 -7.95 -6.91 17.97
CA GLN A 335 -6.55 -6.78 18.41
C GLN A 335 -5.79 -5.67 17.68
N ASP A 336 -6.32 -5.08 16.62
CA ASP A 336 -5.69 -3.92 15.97
C ASP A 336 -5.49 -2.78 16.97
N SER A 337 -4.32 -2.13 16.93
CA SER A 337 -3.95 -1.05 17.87
C SER A 337 -4.97 0.09 17.90
N ALA A 338 -5.62 0.38 16.75
CA ALA A 338 -6.67 1.40 16.70
C ALA A 338 -7.87 1.00 17.56
N TRP A 339 -8.36 -0.22 17.40
CA TRP A 339 -9.56 -0.65 18.12
C TRP A 339 -9.28 -0.85 19.60
N ARG A 340 -8.11 -1.33 19.98
CA ARG A 340 -7.67 -1.40 21.38
C ARG A 340 -7.63 0.00 22.01
N TYR A 341 -7.03 0.99 21.35
CA TYR A 341 -6.98 2.37 21.82
C TYR A 341 -8.38 2.97 22.00
N TRP A 342 -9.25 2.86 21.00
CA TRP A 342 -10.61 3.40 21.07
C TRP A 342 -11.49 2.67 22.08
N LYS A 343 -11.28 1.35 22.28
CA LYS A 343 -11.90 0.59 23.36
C LYS A 343 -11.49 1.13 24.73
N ALA A 344 -10.20 1.38 24.95
CA ALA A 344 -9.72 1.96 26.20
C ALA A 344 -10.35 3.35 26.48
N ARG A 345 -10.45 4.19 25.43
CA ARG A 345 -11.12 5.49 25.51
C ARG A 345 -12.61 5.35 25.90
N ALA A 346 -13.31 4.41 25.27
CA ALA A 346 -14.73 4.13 25.55
C ALA A 346 -14.94 3.58 26.97
N LEU A 347 -14.06 2.68 27.43
CA LEU A 347 -14.06 2.19 28.81
C LEU A 347 -13.82 3.30 29.83
N SER A 348 -12.90 4.22 29.55
CA SER A 348 -12.66 5.40 30.38
C SER A 348 -13.90 6.28 30.49
N ALA A 349 -14.60 6.51 29.37
CA ALA A 349 -15.85 7.27 29.33
C ALA A 349 -16.98 6.57 30.11
N ALA A 350 -16.98 5.24 30.16
CA ALA A 350 -17.90 4.42 30.96
C ALA A 350 -17.50 4.28 32.44
N GLY A 351 -16.44 4.97 32.92
CA GLY A 351 -15.94 4.87 34.29
C GLY A 351 -15.08 3.64 34.60
N ARG A 352 -14.85 2.74 33.63
CA ARG A 352 -14.06 1.50 33.78
C ARG A 352 -12.56 1.79 33.62
N ARG A 353 -12.04 2.69 34.47
CA ARG A 353 -10.68 3.26 34.34
C ARG A 353 -9.56 2.24 34.47
N ALA A 354 -9.71 1.25 35.35
CA ALA A 354 -8.67 0.21 35.53
C ALA A 354 -8.49 -0.64 34.26
N GLU A 355 -9.58 -1.02 33.62
CA GLU A 355 -9.52 -1.78 32.37
C GLU A 355 -8.94 -0.94 31.22
N ALA A 356 -9.32 0.32 31.14
CA ALA A 356 -8.75 1.25 30.17
C ALA A 356 -7.22 1.41 30.34
N ALA A 357 -6.76 1.58 31.59
CA ALA A 357 -5.35 1.72 31.91
C ALA A 357 -4.56 0.45 31.55
N ALA A 358 -5.11 -0.74 31.77
CA ALA A 358 -4.48 -2.00 31.38
C ALA A 358 -4.30 -2.10 29.85
N ILE A 359 -5.30 -1.68 29.07
CA ILE A 359 -5.19 -1.67 27.59
C ILE A 359 -4.16 -0.63 27.14
N HIS A 360 -4.18 0.57 27.71
CA HIS A 360 -3.19 1.61 27.37
C HIS A 360 -1.77 1.14 27.71
N ALA A 361 -1.55 0.51 28.86
CA ALA A 361 -0.23 -0.04 29.22
C ALA A 361 0.26 -1.07 28.20
N GLY A 362 -0.62 -1.97 27.74
CA GLY A 362 -0.27 -2.95 26.71
C GLY A 362 -0.04 -2.37 25.30
N LEU A 363 -0.41 -1.11 25.06
CA LEU A 363 -0.17 -0.40 23.79
C LEU A 363 1.04 0.54 23.87
N ALA A 364 1.39 1.02 25.07
CA ALA A 364 2.36 2.10 25.25
C ALA A 364 3.75 1.79 24.68
N ASP A 365 4.14 0.52 24.62
CA ASP A 365 5.42 0.07 24.07
C ASP A 365 5.43 -0.04 22.53
N GLU A 366 4.26 -0.01 21.88
CA GLU A 366 4.17 -0.07 20.44
C GLU A 366 4.64 1.25 19.79
N ILE A 367 5.65 1.20 18.94
CA ILE A 367 6.12 2.38 18.18
C ILE A 367 5.10 2.69 17.06
N SER A 368 3.99 3.26 17.45
CA SER A 368 2.87 3.55 16.58
C SER A 368 2.11 4.80 17.06
N PHE A 369 1.23 5.32 16.20
CA PHE A 369 0.36 6.44 16.53
C PHE A 369 -0.46 6.19 17.81
N TYR A 370 -1.04 5.00 17.92
CA TYR A 370 -1.86 4.64 19.09
C TYR A 370 -1.04 4.23 20.30
N GLY A 371 0.16 3.70 20.09
CA GLY A 371 1.10 3.46 21.18
C GLY A 371 1.54 4.76 21.84
N MET A 372 1.88 5.78 21.05
CA MET A 372 2.23 7.12 21.58
C MET A 372 1.07 7.76 22.35
N LEU A 373 -0.15 7.73 21.78
CA LEU A 373 -1.33 8.24 22.46
C LEU A 373 -1.66 7.47 23.74
N SER A 374 -1.40 6.16 23.77
CA SER A 374 -1.63 5.32 24.94
C SER A 374 -0.61 5.59 26.03
N ALA A 375 0.68 5.76 25.70
CA ALA A 375 1.69 6.17 26.65
C ALA A 375 1.33 7.51 27.31
N GLU A 376 0.93 8.50 26.51
CA GLU A 376 0.49 9.80 27.02
C GLU A 376 -0.76 9.67 27.92
N ALA A 377 -1.71 8.79 27.60
CA ALA A 377 -2.93 8.58 28.37
C ALA A 377 -2.65 8.05 29.80
N ILE A 378 -1.53 7.34 30.01
CA ILE A 378 -1.10 6.84 31.31
C ILE A 378 0.04 7.67 31.92
N GLY A 379 0.29 8.88 31.37
CA GLY A 379 1.31 9.80 31.89
C GLY A 379 2.76 9.37 31.59
N GLN A 380 2.96 8.45 30.66
CA GLN A 380 4.27 7.98 30.22
C GLN A 380 4.72 8.69 28.94
N ARG A 381 6.01 8.71 28.76
CA ARG A 381 6.63 9.09 27.48
C ARG A 381 7.20 7.83 26.84
N GLN A 382 6.79 7.55 25.61
CA GLN A 382 7.33 6.42 24.89
C GLN A 382 8.86 6.60 24.72
N GLU A 383 9.62 5.61 25.19
CA GLU A 383 11.06 5.61 25.02
C GLU A 383 11.46 4.79 23.78
N THR A 384 12.34 5.36 22.99
CA THR A 384 12.96 4.67 21.87
C THR A 384 14.38 4.25 22.29
N THR A 385 14.47 3.19 23.09
CA THR A 385 15.79 2.62 23.43
C THR A 385 16.38 2.01 22.18
N SER A 386 17.49 2.57 21.70
CA SER A 386 18.19 2.09 20.51
C SER A 386 19.26 1.08 20.91
N ALA A 387 19.19 -0.11 20.34
CA ALA A 387 20.31 -1.04 20.34
C ALA A 387 21.20 -0.70 19.13
N THR A 388 22.03 0.34 19.26
CA THR A 388 22.99 0.66 18.20
C THR A 388 23.94 -0.52 18.02
N ILE A 389 23.99 -1.09 16.84
CA ILE A 389 24.96 -2.12 16.48
C ILE A 389 26.06 -1.43 15.68
N GLU A 390 27.27 -1.44 16.22
CA GLU A 390 28.45 -1.20 15.39
C GLU A 390 28.66 -2.44 14.51
N ALA A 391 28.17 -2.37 13.27
CA ALA A 391 28.37 -3.45 12.32
C ALA A 391 29.88 -3.57 12.02
N ASP A 392 30.45 -4.71 12.38
CA ASP A 392 31.84 -5.06 12.12
C ASP A 392 32.15 -4.97 10.60
N ALA A 393 33.29 -4.44 10.26
CA ALA A 393 33.72 -4.31 8.87
C ALA A 393 33.79 -5.66 8.15
N ALA A 394 34.14 -6.75 8.85
CA ALA A 394 34.14 -8.09 8.29
C ALA A 394 32.73 -8.59 7.99
N ALA A 395 31.77 -8.35 8.88
CA ALA A 395 30.36 -8.71 8.67
C ALA A 395 29.76 -7.95 7.48
N LEU A 396 30.06 -6.66 7.34
CA LEU A 396 29.64 -5.84 6.21
C LEU A 396 30.25 -6.33 4.90
N ALA A 397 31.53 -6.65 4.88
CA ALA A 397 32.21 -7.17 3.71
C ALA A 397 31.66 -8.54 3.31
N ALA A 398 31.43 -9.44 4.28
CA ALA A 398 30.82 -10.74 4.04
C ALA A 398 29.41 -10.61 3.44
N PHE A 399 28.56 -9.73 3.99
CA PHE A 399 27.21 -9.47 3.47
C PHE A 399 27.28 -8.90 2.05
N GLY A 400 28.08 -7.85 1.83
CA GLY A 400 28.26 -7.20 0.52
C GLY A 400 28.86 -8.12 -0.55
N GLY A 401 29.68 -9.10 -0.15
CA GLY A 401 30.26 -10.13 -1.02
C GLY A 401 29.23 -11.13 -1.56
N GLY A 402 28.03 -11.20 -0.98
CA GLY A 402 26.96 -12.09 -1.42
C GLY A 402 26.52 -11.81 -2.85
N ALA A 403 26.41 -12.85 -3.69
CA ALA A 403 26.07 -12.69 -5.11
C ALA A 403 24.72 -11.96 -5.32
N ALA A 404 23.70 -12.27 -4.52
CA ALA A 404 22.39 -11.62 -4.59
C ALA A 404 22.45 -10.15 -4.14
N VAL A 405 23.26 -9.82 -3.11
CA VAL A 405 23.49 -8.44 -2.68
C VAL A 405 24.15 -7.62 -3.78
N ARG A 406 25.21 -8.18 -4.42
CA ARG A 406 25.87 -7.53 -5.56
C ARG A 406 24.93 -7.29 -6.72
N ARG A 407 24.01 -8.24 -7.03
CA ARG A 407 22.97 -8.03 -8.03
C ARG A 407 22.03 -6.88 -7.64
N ALA A 408 21.57 -6.87 -6.38
CA ALA A 408 20.69 -5.81 -5.89
C ALA A 408 21.31 -4.42 -6.01
N VAL A 409 22.59 -4.28 -5.62
CA VAL A 409 23.32 -3.01 -5.72
C VAL A 409 23.55 -2.62 -7.17
N LYS A 410 24.00 -3.55 -8.04
CA LYS A 410 24.21 -3.28 -9.47
C LYS A 410 22.93 -2.83 -10.16
N LEU A 411 21.81 -3.46 -9.87
CA LEU A 411 20.49 -3.05 -10.40
C LEU A 411 20.09 -1.64 -9.96
N ALA A 412 20.41 -1.28 -8.71
CA ALA A 412 20.18 0.10 -8.24
C ALA A 412 21.04 1.11 -9.00
N GLN A 413 22.34 0.78 -9.23
CA GLN A 413 23.26 1.62 -10.00
C GLN A 413 22.82 1.81 -11.47
N LEU A 414 22.08 0.84 -12.03
CA LEU A 414 21.51 0.88 -13.39
C LEU A 414 20.09 1.45 -13.42
N ASP A 415 19.62 2.08 -12.36
CA ASP A 415 18.28 2.64 -12.19
C ASP A 415 17.13 1.62 -12.39
N MET A 416 17.43 0.34 -12.12
CA MET A 416 16.46 -0.75 -12.13
C MET A 416 15.91 -1.00 -10.71
N ARG A 417 15.28 0.03 -10.14
CA ARG A 417 14.80 0.01 -8.75
C ARG A 417 13.87 -1.16 -8.40
N PRO A 418 12.83 -1.48 -9.20
CA PRO A 418 11.93 -2.59 -8.87
C PRO A 418 12.65 -3.94 -8.78
N GLU A 419 13.59 -4.18 -9.69
CA GLU A 419 14.41 -5.40 -9.72
C GLU A 419 15.36 -5.44 -8.53
N SER A 420 16.06 -4.33 -8.26
CA SER A 420 16.94 -4.17 -7.11
C SER A 420 16.20 -4.40 -5.80
N GLN A 421 14.99 -3.88 -5.66
CA GLN A 421 14.18 -4.05 -4.47
C GLN A 421 13.74 -5.51 -4.27
N ARG A 422 13.39 -6.22 -5.36
CA ARG A 422 13.05 -7.65 -5.30
C ARG A 422 14.24 -8.52 -4.87
N GLU A 423 15.44 -8.28 -5.45
CA GLU A 423 16.66 -8.98 -5.04
C GLU A 423 16.97 -8.70 -3.56
N TRP A 424 16.93 -7.43 -3.14
CA TRP A 424 17.18 -7.05 -1.75
C TRP A 424 16.19 -7.71 -0.79
N TYR A 425 14.89 -7.62 -1.09
CA TYR A 425 13.85 -8.23 -0.27
C TYR A 425 14.05 -9.74 -0.13
N TYR A 426 14.44 -10.39 -1.22
CA TYR A 426 14.73 -11.82 -1.21
C TYR A 426 15.88 -12.18 -0.27
N VAL A 427 16.97 -11.39 -0.31
CA VAL A 427 18.15 -11.58 0.56
C VAL A 427 17.80 -11.43 2.04
N VAL A 428 17.03 -10.41 2.40
CA VAL A 428 16.73 -10.10 3.81
C VAL A 428 15.56 -10.90 4.38
N ARG A 429 14.91 -11.72 3.57
CA ARG A 429 13.76 -12.54 3.99
C ARG A 429 14.22 -13.61 4.99
N GLY A 430 13.62 -13.60 6.20
CA GLY A 430 13.88 -14.60 7.23
C GLY A 430 15.22 -14.47 7.95
N LEU A 431 15.95 -13.37 7.75
CA LEU A 431 17.18 -13.09 8.51
C LEU A 431 16.82 -12.76 9.97
N PRO A 432 17.66 -13.17 10.94
CA PRO A 432 17.54 -12.75 12.33
C PRO A 432 17.89 -11.26 12.49
N ASP A 433 17.45 -10.63 13.59
CA ASP A 433 17.58 -9.20 13.85
C ASP A 433 19.01 -8.66 13.64
N GLU A 434 20.04 -9.37 14.12
CA GLU A 434 21.43 -8.95 13.96
C GLU A 434 21.85 -8.86 12.48
N ALA A 435 21.51 -9.88 11.69
CA ALA A 435 21.80 -9.90 10.26
C ALA A 435 20.99 -8.85 9.49
N LEU A 436 19.74 -8.58 9.91
CA LEU A 436 18.92 -7.49 9.38
C LEU A 436 19.59 -6.13 9.62
N LEU A 437 20.15 -5.91 10.81
CA LEU A 437 20.82 -4.64 11.13
C LEU A 437 22.14 -4.48 10.35
N VAL A 438 22.92 -5.55 10.16
CA VAL A 438 24.10 -5.54 9.27
C VAL A 438 23.68 -5.19 7.84
N ALA A 439 22.62 -5.83 7.33
CA ALA A 439 22.09 -5.55 5.99
C ALA A 439 21.61 -4.10 5.86
N ALA A 440 20.91 -3.57 6.87
CA ALA A 440 20.43 -2.20 6.90
C ALA A 440 21.60 -1.19 6.89
N GLU A 441 22.63 -1.43 7.69
CA GLU A 441 23.82 -0.59 7.72
C GLU A 441 24.59 -0.65 6.39
N TYR A 442 24.71 -1.83 5.78
CA TYR A 442 25.30 -1.97 4.45
C TYR A 442 24.51 -1.15 3.41
N ALA A 443 23.18 -1.28 3.39
CA ALA A 443 22.33 -0.48 2.48
C ALA A 443 22.50 1.03 2.70
N ARG A 444 22.61 1.47 3.96
CA ARG A 444 22.86 2.88 4.30
C ARG A 444 24.17 3.38 3.71
N ARG A 445 25.25 2.57 3.80
CA ARG A 445 26.57 2.91 3.23
C ARG A 445 26.55 2.97 1.71
N GLU A 446 25.76 2.11 1.06
CA GLU A 446 25.55 2.14 -0.39
C GLU A 446 24.60 3.27 -0.86
N GLY A 447 24.09 4.12 0.04
CA GLY A 447 23.13 5.18 -0.30
C GLY A 447 21.71 4.67 -0.60
N LEU A 448 21.42 3.41 -0.32
CA LEU A 448 20.11 2.77 -0.52
C LEU A 448 19.23 2.97 0.73
N TYR A 449 18.88 4.23 1.02
CA TYR A 449 18.25 4.62 2.28
C TYR A 449 16.88 3.96 2.50
N ASP A 450 16.07 3.83 1.45
CA ASP A 450 14.78 3.14 1.50
C ASP A 450 14.93 1.67 1.90
N ARG A 451 15.97 0.99 1.42
CA ARG A 451 16.29 -0.39 1.79
C ARG A 451 16.81 -0.51 3.21
N ALA A 452 17.66 0.43 3.61
CA ALA A 452 18.18 0.50 4.98
C ALA A 452 17.02 0.60 5.99
N ILE A 453 16.12 1.57 5.79
CA ILE A 453 14.94 1.79 6.64
C ILE A 453 14.03 0.56 6.64
N ASN A 454 13.66 0.05 5.45
CA ASN A 454 12.77 -1.10 5.32
C ASN A 454 13.33 -2.35 5.99
N THR A 455 14.65 -2.54 5.93
CA THR A 455 15.32 -3.70 6.53
C THR A 455 15.38 -3.56 8.05
N ALA A 456 15.75 -2.38 8.57
CA ALA A 456 15.77 -2.11 10.00
C ALA A 456 14.38 -2.21 10.64
N GLU A 457 13.30 -1.84 9.92
CA GLU A 457 11.91 -1.99 10.39
C GLU A 457 11.47 -3.45 10.57
N ARG A 458 12.16 -4.41 9.95
CA ARG A 458 11.80 -5.84 10.04
C ARG A 458 12.27 -6.50 11.33
N THR A 459 13.16 -5.85 12.10
CA THR A 459 13.63 -6.40 13.37
C THR A 459 12.48 -6.51 14.38
N SER A 460 12.43 -7.61 15.12
CA SER A 460 11.33 -7.95 16.03
C SER A 460 11.60 -7.61 17.49
N SER A 461 12.85 -7.66 17.93
CA SER A 461 13.26 -7.49 19.32
C SER A 461 14.41 -6.50 19.50
N ARG A 462 15.33 -6.43 18.55
CA ARG A 462 16.49 -5.53 18.59
C ARG A 462 16.31 -4.41 17.58
N HIS A 463 15.97 -3.23 18.07
CA HIS A 463 15.66 -2.09 17.22
C HIS A 463 16.80 -1.08 17.20
N ASP A 464 17.32 -0.77 16.02
CA ASP A 464 18.21 0.38 15.82
C ASP A 464 17.39 1.56 15.26
N PHE A 465 17.13 2.55 16.13
CA PHE A 465 16.36 3.73 15.74
C PHE A 465 17.15 4.67 14.84
N GLY A 466 18.48 4.66 14.88
CA GLY A 466 19.34 5.38 13.95
C GLY A 466 19.16 4.89 12.51
N LEU A 467 19.02 3.57 12.31
CA LEU A 467 18.76 2.97 11.00
C LEU A 467 17.28 3.03 10.58
N ARG A 468 16.34 2.91 11.52
CA ARG A 468 14.90 3.05 11.23
C ARG A 468 14.52 4.47 10.86
N TYR A 469 15.18 5.48 11.46
CA TYR A 469 14.87 6.89 11.31
C TYR A 469 16.10 7.67 10.81
N LEU A 470 16.66 7.21 9.70
CA LEU A 470 17.76 7.87 9.02
C LEU A 470 17.45 9.35 8.73
N MET A 471 18.45 10.20 8.83
CA MET A 471 18.39 11.61 8.47
C MET A 471 19.43 11.94 7.37
N PRO A 472 19.34 11.32 6.19
CA PRO A 472 20.18 11.73 5.07
C PRO A 472 19.79 13.14 4.63
N PHE A 473 20.68 13.82 3.93
CA PHE A 473 20.45 15.18 3.42
C PHE A 473 20.10 16.21 4.53
N ARG A 474 20.62 16.00 5.75
CA ARG A 474 20.29 16.83 6.94
C ARG A 474 20.46 18.32 6.69
N ALA A 475 21.50 18.72 5.94
CA ALA A 475 21.78 20.12 5.65
C ALA A 475 20.66 20.75 4.78
N GLN A 476 20.18 20.04 3.75
CA GLN A 476 19.13 20.50 2.85
C GLN A 476 17.79 20.65 3.60
N PHE A 477 17.43 19.65 4.41
CA PHE A 477 16.23 19.74 5.25
C PHE A 477 16.32 20.86 6.30
N ALA A 478 17.47 21.05 6.95
CA ALA A 478 17.67 22.14 7.91
C ALA A 478 17.59 23.52 7.24
N THR A 479 18.08 23.66 6.02
CA THR A 479 17.99 24.91 5.24
C THR A 479 16.53 25.17 4.85
N ALA A 480 15.82 24.19 4.27
CA ALA A 480 14.42 24.32 3.90
C ALA A 480 13.51 24.62 5.12
N ALA A 481 13.79 23.98 6.27
CA ALA A 481 13.06 24.21 7.52
C ALA A 481 13.19 25.67 8.00
N ARG A 482 14.41 26.24 7.97
CA ARG A 482 14.65 27.62 8.37
C ARG A 482 14.06 28.62 7.39
N GLU A 483 14.25 28.43 6.08
CA GLU A 483 13.79 29.35 5.04
C GLU A 483 12.26 29.47 5.00
N HIS A 484 11.57 28.36 5.29
CA HIS A 484 10.11 28.33 5.24
C HIS A 484 9.44 28.27 6.63
N GLU A 485 10.22 28.42 7.72
CA GLU A 485 9.70 28.39 9.10
C GLU A 485 8.83 27.16 9.39
N VAL A 486 9.30 25.97 8.99
CA VAL A 486 8.65 24.67 9.21
C VAL A 486 9.46 23.85 10.20
N ASP A 487 8.78 23.11 11.06
CA ASP A 487 9.42 22.13 11.93
C ASP A 487 10.16 21.06 11.08
N ALA A 488 11.50 20.99 11.23
CA ALA A 488 12.33 20.04 10.51
C ALA A 488 11.90 18.58 10.74
N ALA A 489 11.41 18.26 11.94
CA ALA A 489 10.92 16.92 12.26
C ALA A 489 9.70 16.53 11.40
N LEU A 490 8.81 17.48 11.09
CA LEU A 490 7.69 17.24 10.19
C LEU A 490 8.18 17.01 8.75
N LEU A 491 9.17 17.77 8.27
CA LEU A 491 9.72 17.59 6.94
C LEU A 491 10.39 16.21 6.78
N PHE A 492 11.19 15.79 7.77
CA PHE A 492 11.75 14.44 7.80
C PHE A 492 10.65 13.37 7.86
N GLY A 493 9.59 13.60 8.65
CA GLY A 493 8.45 12.71 8.77
C GLY A 493 7.73 12.52 7.44
N ILE A 494 7.53 13.60 6.67
CA ILE A 494 6.94 13.59 5.33
C ILE A 494 7.86 12.84 4.35
N ALA A 495 9.12 13.22 4.23
CA ALA A 495 10.06 12.62 3.28
C ALA A 495 10.25 11.11 3.54
N ARG A 496 10.28 10.71 4.82
CA ARG A 496 10.30 9.29 5.18
C ARG A 496 9.04 8.56 4.72
N GLN A 497 7.87 9.18 4.83
CA GLN A 497 6.62 8.56 4.40
C GLN A 497 6.49 8.54 2.87
N GLU A 498 6.98 9.57 2.18
CA GLU A 498 6.86 9.71 0.73
C GLU A 498 7.82 8.80 -0.05
N SER A 499 9.10 8.82 0.30
CA SER A 499 10.13 8.15 -0.51
C SER A 499 11.09 7.27 0.29
N ARG A 500 11.05 7.34 1.64
CA ARG A 500 12.14 6.82 2.49
C ARG A 500 13.52 7.33 2.05
N PHE A 501 13.54 8.61 1.66
CA PHE A 501 14.73 9.34 1.22
C PHE A 501 15.37 8.80 -0.07
N ALA A 502 14.59 8.16 -0.93
CA ALA A 502 15.04 7.82 -2.28
C ALA A 502 14.90 9.05 -3.20
N PRO A 503 16.00 9.68 -3.67
CA PRO A 503 15.92 10.98 -4.35
C PRO A 503 15.33 10.88 -5.76
N ASP A 504 15.54 9.76 -6.46
CA ASP A 504 15.18 9.61 -7.88
C ASP A 504 13.87 8.82 -8.08
N ILE A 505 13.10 8.60 -7.00
CA ILE A 505 11.89 7.81 -7.09
C ILE A 505 10.79 8.59 -7.82
N VAL A 506 10.12 7.91 -8.75
CA VAL A 506 8.92 8.38 -9.43
C VAL A 506 7.78 7.43 -9.11
N SER A 507 6.67 7.95 -8.58
CA SER A 507 5.49 7.13 -8.28
C SER A 507 4.73 6.76 -9.56
N SER A 508 3.82 5.78 -9.48
CA SER A 508 2.93 5.42 -10.59
C SER A 508 2.01 6.58 -11.03
N ALA A 509 1.76 7.54 -10.13
CA ALA A 509 1.00 8.76 -10.44
C ALA A 509 1.87 9.88 -10.99
N GLY A 510 3.20 9.71 -11.05
CA GLY A 510 4.15 10.71 -11.55
C GLY A 510 4.67 11.70 -10.51
N ALA A 511 4.49 11.44 -9.22
CA ALA A 511 5.13 12.23 -8.16
C ALA A 511 6.63 11.92 -8.08
N VAL A 512 7.48 12.93 -7.85
CA VAL A 512 8.94 12.86 -8.03
C VAL A 512 9.70 13.27 -6.78
N GLY A 513 10.75 12.55 -6.48
CA GLY A 513 11.80 12.92 -5.54
C GLY A 513 11.50 12.65 -4.08
N LEU A 514 12.33 13.19 -3.18
CA LEU A 514 12.30 12.93 -1.75
C LEU A 514 10.93 13.19 -1.10
N MET A 515 10.30 14.28 -1.47
CA MET A 515 9.00 14.73 -0.95
C MET A 515 7.85 14.49 -1.93
N GLN A 516 8.05 13.66 -2.95
CA GLN A 516 7.04 13.19 -3.92
C GLN A 516 6.13 14.31 -4.45
N LEU A 517 6.74 15.33 -5.03
CA LEU A 517 6.00 16.43 -5.61
C LEU A 517 5.45 16.06 -6.99
N MET A 518 4.19 16.36 -7.22
CA MET A 518 3.62 16.30 -8.57
C MET A 518 4.22 17.43 -9.44
N PRO A 519 4.55 17.17 -10.72
CA PRO A 519 5.11 18.22 -11.60
C PRO A 519 4.27 19.49 -11.66
N PRO A 520 2.93 19.47 -11.72
CA PRO A 520 2.12 20.70 -11.64
C PRO A 520 2.29 21.45 -10.31
N THR A 521 2.38 20.70 -9.18
CA THR A 521 2.63 21.30 -7.86
C THR A 521 4.00 21.97 -7.81
N ALA A 522 5.05 21.33 -8.33
CA ALA A 522 6.38 21.93 -8.38
C ALA A 522 6.42 23.21 -9.23
N GLN A 523 5.74 23.25 -10.38
CA GLN A 523 5.60 24.46 -11.21
C GLN A 523 4.85 25.56 -10.47
N TRP A 524 3.78 25.24 -9.78
CA TRP A 524 3.02 26.17 -8.97
C TRP A 524 3.88 26.76 -7.84
N VAL A 525 4.64 25.92 -7.11
CA VAL A 525 5.57 26.39 -6.08
C VAL A 525 6.65 27.29 -6.68
N ALA A 526 7.26 26.90 -7.80
CA ALA A 526 8.27 27.73 -8.49
C ALA A 526 7.73 29.12 -8.82
N LYS A 527 6.49 29.20 -9.32
CA LYS A 527 5.81 30.50 -9.59
C LYS A 527 5.61 31.30 -8.31
N LYS A 528 5.17 30.68 -7.22
CA LYS A 528 4.97 31.36 -5.92
C LYS A 528 6.29 31.89 -5.34
N LEU A 529 7.38 31.12 -5.49
CA LEU A 529 8.73 31.50 -5.06
C LEU A 529 9.48 32.43 -6.07
N LYS A 530 8.82 32.78 -7.18
CA LYS A 530 9.41 33.61 -8.27
C LYS A 530 10.69 32.98 -8.85
N ARG A 531 10.79 31.62 -8.87
CA ARG A 531 11.88 30.86 -9.45
C ARG A 531 11.70 30.70 -10.95
N SER A 532 12.01 31.79 -11.72
CA SER A 532 11.93 31.77 -13.18
C SER A 532 12.96 30.88 -13.86
N ASP A 533 14.00 30.50 -13.13
CA ASP A 533 15.07 29.56 -13.51
C ASP A 533 14.68 28.08 -13.41
N PHE A 534 13.57 27.76 -12.74
CA PHE A 534 13.15 26.39 -12.53
C PHE A 534 12.79 25.66 -13.82
N ARG A 535 13.34 24.46 -13.98
CA ARG A 535 13.01 23.52 -15.07
C ARG A 535 12.45 22.23 -14.50
N PRO A 536 11.50 21.57 -15.16
CA PRO A 536 10.91 20.31 -14.66
C PRO A 536 11.92 19.21 -14.34
N SER A 537 13.06 19.16 -15.02
CA SER A 537 14.13 18.21 -14.73
C SER A 537 14.80 18.41 -13.36
N GLN A 538 14.66 19.57 -12.75
CA GLN A 538 15.22 19.88 -11.44
C GLN A 538 14.35 19.41 -10.28
N ILE A 539 13.16 18.85 -10.55
CA ILE A 539 12.25 18.38 -9.50
C ILE A 539 12.86 17.21 -8.68
N SER A 540 13.77 16.42 -9.25
CA SER A 540 14.49 15.34 -8.56
C SER A 540 15.74 15.82 -7.83
N ASP A 541 16.19 17.08 -8.04
CA ASP A 541 17.29 17.64 -7.28
C ASP A 541 16.92 17.75 -5.80
N VAL A 542 17.81 17.23 -4.93
CA VAL A 542 17.54 17.12 -3.49
C VAL A 542 17.23 18.47 -2.85
N ALA A 543 17.99 19.51 -3.18
CA ALA A 543 17.81 20.83 -2.58
C ALA A 543 16.51 21.49 -3.08
N THR A 544 16.26 21.42 -4.39
CA THR A 544 15.03 21.95 -5.00
C THR A 544 13.79 21.22 -4.47
N ASN A 545 13.83 19.89 -4.42
CA ASN A 545 12.70 19.07 -3.98
C ASN A 545 12.34 19.33 -2.51
N THR A 546 13.36 19.39 -1.63
CA THR A 546 13.13 19.68 -0.20
C THR A 546 12.63 21.10 0.04
N GLN A 547 13.15 22.11 -0.66
CA GLN A 547 12.65 23.48 -0.58
C GLN A 547 11.20 23.60 -1.04
N PHE A 548 10.89 23.01 -2.20
CA PHE A 548 9.54 23.09 -2.75
C PHE A 548 8.53 22.32 -1.90
N GLY A 549 8.90 21.14 -1.39
CA GLY A 549 8.08 20.37 -0.48
C GLY A 549 7.82 21.10 0.84
N ALA A 550 8.85 21.72 1.41
CA ALA A 550 8.72 22.52 2.63
C ALA A 550 7.81 23.73 2.42
N TYR A 551 8.00 24.47 1.33
CA TYR A 551 7.12 25.59 0.97
C TYR A 551 5.66 25.14 0.79
N TYR A 552 5.41 24.05 0.05
CA TYR A 552 4.07 23.53 -0.20
C TYR A 552 3.39 23.11 1.10
N PHE A 553 4.11 22.43 1.99
CA PHE A 553 3.60 22.08 3.31
C PHE A 553 3.27 23.31 4.15
N LYS A 554 4.21 24.29 4.24
CA LYS A 554 4.00 25.54 4.99
C LYS A 554 2.81 26.33 4.47
N TYR A 555 2.68 26.45 3.15
CA TYR A 555 1.59 27.16 2.51
C TYR A 555 0.21 26.66 2.97
N TRP A 556 0.06 25.34 3.07
CA TRP A 556 -1.20 24.74 3.57
C TRP A 556 -1.28 24.71 5.07
N PHE A 557 -0.18 24.54 5.78
CA PHE A 557 -0.12 24.61 7.23
C PHE A 557 -0.67 25.94 7.75
N ASP A 558 -0.24 27.06 7.18
CA ASP A 558 -0.72 28.40 7.57
C ASP A 558 -2.21 28.62 7.28
N ARG A 559 -2.73 28.01 6.21
CA ARG A 559 -4.14 28.14 5.80
C ARG A 559 -5.07 27.14 6.46
N LEU A 560 -4.53 26.17 7.15
CA LEU A 560 -5.26 25.11 7.82
C LEU A 560 -5.03 25.17 9.34
N ASP A 561 -5.16 26.36 9.90
CA ASP A 561 -5.11 26.68 11.33
C ASP A 561 -3.80 26.27 12.02
N GLN A 562 -2.71 26.18 11.27
CA GLN A 562 -1.40 25.69 11.73
C GLN A 562 -1.48 24.28 12.35
N MET A 563 -2.39 23.44 11.85
CA MET A 563 -2.58 22.08 12.34
C MET A 563 -1.80 21.07 11.51
N PRO A 564 -0.79 20.38 12.09
CA PRO A 564 0.03 19.42 11.34
C PRO A 564 -0.78 18.29 10.71
N ALA A 565 -1.85 17.81 11.38
CA ALA A 565 -2.70 16.75 10.85
C ALA A 565 -3.47 17.17 9.58
N LEU A 566 -4.03 18.41 9.59
CA LEU A 566 -4.73 18.96 8.42
C LEU A 566 -3.76 19.22 7.25
N ALA A 567 -2.60 19.80 7.55
CA ALA A 567 -1.57 20.07 6.54
C ALA A 567 -1.03 18.77 5.91
N ALA A 568 -0.80 17.72 6.71
CA ALA A 568 -0.39 16.42 6.20
C ALA A 568 -1.48 15.77 5.33
N ALA A 569 -2.75 15.89 5.73
CA ALA A 569 -3.86 15.40 4.91
C ALA A 569 -3.99 16.20 3.59
N ALA A 570 -3.78 17.52 3.63
CA ALA A 570 -3.77 18.36 2.44
C ALA A 570 -2.61 18.03 1.51
N TYR A 571 -1.45 17.72 2.06
CA TYR A 571 -0.26 17.31 1.29
C TYR A 571 -0.52 16.04 0.48
N ASN A 572 -1.11 15.01 1.11
CA ASN A 572 -1.35 13.71 0.48
C ASN A 572 -2.62 13.69 -0.40
N ALA A 573 -3.74 14.20 0.11
CA ALA A 573 -5.04 14.08 -0.58
C ALA A 573 -5.51 15.35 -1.30
N GLY A 574 -4.76 16.44 -1.14
CA GLY A 574 -5.13 17.76 -1.63
C GLY A 574 -5.94 18.59 -0.62
N PRO A 575 -5.78 19.91 -0.64
CA PRO A 575 -6.35 20.82 0.37
C PRO A 575 -7.89 20.85 0.38
N GLY A 576 -8.50 20.77 -0.79
CA GLY A 576 -9.98 20.76 -0.88
C GLY A 576 -10.62 19.59 -0.14
N ARG A 577 -9.99 18.40 -0.18
CA ARG A 577 -10.46 17.23 0.58
C ARG A 577 -10.22 17.40 2.08
N ALA A 578 -9.03 17.85 2.48
CA ALA A 578 -8.73 18.09 3.89
C ALA A 578 -9.74 19.05 4.53
N GLN A 579 -10.10 20.12 3.84
CA GLN A 579 -11.14 21.07 4.27
C GLN A 579 -12.53 20.43 4.29
N ALA A 580 -12.90 19.65 3.25
CA ALA A 580 -14.20 19.00 3.17
C ALA A 580 -14.42 17.97 4.29
N TRP A 581 -13.35 17.42 4.87
CA TRP A 581 -13.42 16.45 5.97
C TRP A 581 -13.55 17.09 7.36
N ARG A 582 -13.50 18.42 7.47
CA ARG A 582 -13.79 19.13 8.72
C ARG A 582 -15.28 18.99 9.08
N ALA A 583 -15.58 18.97 10.37
CA ALA A 583 -16.96 18.91 10.85
C ALA A 583 -17.58 20.31 10.94
N GLY A 584 -18.88 20.38 11.22
CA GLY A 584 -19.60 21.63 11.48
C GLY A 584 -19.37 22.21 12.90
N ALA A 585 -18.66 21.47 13.77
CA ALA A 585 -18.31 21.86 15.13
C ALA A 585 -16.84 21.51 15.41
N PRO A 586 -16.20 22.08 16.47
CA PRO A 586 -14.86 21.71 16.88
C PRO A 586 -14.74 20.20 17.12
N PHE A 587 -13.62 19.61 16.73
CA PHE A 587 -13.45 18.17 16.71
C PHE A 587 -12.08 17.75 17.26
N GLU A 588 -12.03 16.77 18.16
CA GLU A 588 -10.75 16.25 18.66
C GLU A 588 -9.88 15.74 17.51
N GLY A 589 -8.62 16.17 17.46
CA GLY A 589 -7.72 15.86 16.34
C GLY A 589 -7.48 14.37 16.16
N ALA A 590 -7.41 13.57 17.25
CA ALA A 590 -7.25 12.12 17.15
C ALA A 590 -8.46 11.44 16.49
N ILE A 591 -9.68 11.86 16.84
CA ILE A 591 -10.92 11.36 16.22
C ILE A 591 -10.99 11.81 14.75
N TRP A 592 -10.61 13.07 14.48
CA TRP A 592 -10.58 13.57 13.11
C TRP A 592 -9.66 12.71 12.22
N VAL A 593 -8.43 12.45 12.68
CA VAL A 593 -7.46 11.61 11.95
C VAL A 593 -8.03 10.20 11.71
N GLU A 594 -8.63 9.56 12.76
CA GLU A 594 -9.20 8.22 12.61
C GLU A 594 -10.35 8.18 11.62
N THR A 595 -11.08 9.28 11.46
CA THR A 595 -12.27 9.35 10.62
C THR A 595 -12.02 9.93 9.22
N ILE A 596 -10.75 10.12 8.81
CA ILE A 596 -10.40 10.47 7.44
C ILE A 596 -10.95 9.38 6.49
N PRO A 597 -11.76 9.74 5.46
CA PRO A 597 -12.44 8.76 4.61
C PRO A 597 -11.51 7.89 3.76
N PHE A 598 -10.36 8.42 3.36
CA PHE A 598 -9.39 7.71 2.55
C PHE A 598 -8.42 6.93 3.44
N ASN A 599 -8.38 5.62 3.29
CA ASN A 599 -7.50 4.74 4.06
C ASN A 599 -6.03 5.17 3.95
N GLU A 600 -5.58 5.42 2.72
CA GLU A 600 -4.22 5.86 2.44
C GLU A 600 -3.88 7.15 3.20
N THR A 601 -4.74 8.17 3.10
CA THR A 601 -4.48 9.46 3.76
C THR A 601 -4.57 9.36 5.28
N ARG A 602 -5.50 8.56 5.81
CA ARG A 602 -5.60 8.29 7.24
C ARG A 602 -4.32 7.67 7.80
N ASP A 603 -3.79 6.66 7.12
CA ASP A 603 -2.55 5.99 7.50
C ASP A 603 -1.33 6.90 7.29
N TYR A 604 -1.33 7.70 6.22
CA TYR A 604 -0.30 8.69 5.94
C TYR A 604 -0.18 9.70 7.08
N VAL A 605 -1.28 10.33 7.49
CA VAL A 605 -1.27 11.34 8.56
C VAL A 605 -0.78 10.74 9.87
N LYS A 606 -1.24 9.54 10.25
CA LYS A 606 -0.76 8.84 11.46
C LYS A 606 0.75 8.60 11.39
N LYS A 607 1.25 8.11 10.26
CA LYS A 607 2.67 7.81 10.07
C LYS A 607 3.54 9.08 10.05
N VAL A 608 3.11 10.13 9.36
CA VAL A 608 3.85 11.42 9.33
C VAL A 608 3.98 11.99 10.75
N LEU A 609 2.90 12.00 11.52
CA LEU A 609 2.93 12.52 12.89
C LEU A 609 3.77 11.65 13.82
N THR A 610 3.65 10.32 13.73
CA THR A 610 4.50 9.38 14.48
C THR A 610 5.98 9.57 14.14
N ASN A 611 6.31 9.65 12.84
CA ASN A 611 7.68 9.90 12.39
C ASN A 611 8.19 11.23 12.94
N ALA A 612 7.40 12.30 12.86
CA ALA A 612 7.77 13.62 13.35
C ALA A 612 8.08 13.61 14.86
N MET A 613 7.33 12.85 15.68
CA MET A 613 7.63 12.70 17.11
C MET A 613 9.02 12.10 17.35
N ILE A 614 9.39 11.09 16.56
CA ILE A 614 10.68 10.42 16.69
C ILE A 614 11.81 11.29 16.14
N TYR A 615 11.61 11.95 15.01
CA TYR A 615 12.58 12.89 14.46
C TYR A 615 12.79 14.12 15.35
N ALA A 616 11.74 14.64 16.01
CA ALA A 616 11.89 15.74 16.97
C ALA A 616 12.85 15.36 18.10
N ARG A 617 12.75 14.13 18.61
CA ARG A 617 13.69 13.60 19.61
C ARG A 617 15.13 13.46 19.03
N ALA A 618 15.26 12.91 17.82
CA ALA A 618 16.57 12.75 17.16
C ALA A 618 17.23 14.09 16.78
N LEU A 619 16.46 15.18 16.74
CA LEU A 619 16.92 16.55 16.51
C LEU A 619 17.05 17.36 17.81
N ASP A 620 16.96 16.71 18.98
CA ASP A 620 17.03 17.32 20.31
C ASP A 620 16.02 18.47 20.51
N GLN A 621 14.87 18.40 19.87
CA GLN A 621 13.79 19.37 20.04
C GLN A 621 13.05 19.15 21.37
N ALA A 622 12.47 20.23 21.91
CA ALA A 622 11.61 20.14 23.08
C ALA A 622 10.45 19.17 22.83
N PHE A 623 10.17 18.30 23.82
CA PHE A 623 9.07 17.35 23.71
C PHE A 623 7.72 18.07 23.70
N VAL A 624 6.94 17.84 22.65
CA VAL A 624 5.54 18.26 22.54
C VAL A 624 4.69 17.00 22.40
N PRO A 625 3.78 16.71 23.35
CA PRO A 625 2.91 15.53 23.26
C PRO A 625 2.16 15.44 21.94
N LEU A 626 1.94 14.22 21.45
CA LEU A 626 1.19 13.97 20.21
C LEU A 626 -0.25 14.49 20.32
N THR A 627 -0.88 14.32 21.49
CA THR A 627 -2.20 14.89 21.80
C THR A 627 -2.24 16.40 21.60
N ARG A 628 -1.19 17.12 22.01
CA ARG A 628 -1.08 18.57 21.81
C ARG A 628 -0.83 18.93 20.33
N ARG A 629 -0.03 18.14 19.60
CA ARG A 629 0.19 18.33 18.15
C ARG A 629 -1.07 18.09 17.34
N LEU A 630 -1.92 17.17 17.79
CA LEU A 630 -3.22 16.88 17.19
C LEU A 630 -4.28 17.95 17.49
N GLY A 631 -4.28 18.48 18.69
CA GLY A 631 -5.17 19.56 19.12
C GLY A 631 -6.65 19.31 18.82
N THR A 632 -7.35 20.41 18.51
CA THR A 632 -8.77 20.41 18.13
C THR A 632 -8.91 21.00 16.73
N VAL A 633 -9.49 20.26 15.80
CA VAL A 633 -9.79 20.71 14.44
C VAL A 633 -10.98 21.68 14.50
N SER A 634 -10.76 22.91 14.05
CA SER A 634 -11.80 23.93 14.00
C SER A 634 -12.91 23.60 13.00
N PRO A 635 -14.13 24.11 13.17
CA PRO A 635 -15.22 23.90 12.23
C PRO A 635 -14.88 24.37 10.81
N ARG A 636 -15.57 23.82 9.83
CA ARG A 636 -15.49 24.29 8.45
C ARG A 636 -16.00 25.74 8.38
N GLY A 637 -15.20 26.65 7.81
CA GLY A 637 -15.54 28.07 7.67
C GLY A 637 -15.17 28.96 8.86
N SER A 638 -14.55 28.44 9.92
CA SER A 638 -14.00 29.22 11.03
C SER A 638 -12.51 29.48 10.78
N GLY A 639 -12.14 30.53 10.13
CA GLY A 639 -10.73 30.84 9.87
C GLY A 639 -10.48 31.38 8.46
N ALA A 640 -9.25 31.36 7.97
CA ALA A 640 -8.84 31.84 6.63
C ALA A 640 -9.50 31.10 5.44
N ASP A 641 -10.53 30.27 5.68
CA ASP A 641 -11.28 29.52 4.66
C ASP A 641 -11.93 30.41 3.60
N GLY A 642 -12.16 31.70 3.88
CA GLY A 642 -12.70 32.67 2.91
C GLY A 642 -11.77 32.98 1.73
N ALA A 643 -10.48 32.62 1.83
CA ALA A 643 -9.50 32.90 0.78
C ALA A 643 -9.27 31.75 -0.22
N VAL A 644 -9.87 30.56 0.01
CA VAL A 644 -9.63 29.36 -0.82
C VAL A 644 -10.78 29.08 -1.80
N ALA A 645 -11.91 29.79 -1.70
CA ALA A 645 -13.06 29.66 -2.61
C ALA A 645 -12.88 30.34 -3.99
N GLY A 646 -11.72 30.85 -4.29
CA GLY A 646 -11.36 31.49 -5.56
C GLY A 646 -10.26 30.71 -6.28
N THR A 647 -10.66 29.93 -7.28
CA THR A 647 -9.90 29.56 -8.48
C THR A 647 -8.37 29.41 -8.34
N ASP A 648 -7.89 28.24 -8.10
CA ASP A 648 -6.63 27.76 -8.65
C ASP A 648 -6.82 26.26 -9.02
N ASP A 649 -7.53 25.98 -10.14
CA ASP A 649 -7.45 24.73 -10.89
C ASP A 649 -6.13 24.66 -11.67
#